data_2a029257a8cd452ecac35374e4aa4391
#
_entry.id   2a029257a8cd452ecac35374e4aa4391
#
_cell.length_a   1.000
_cell.length_b   1.000
_cell.length_c   1.000
_cell.angle_alpha   90.00
_cell.angle_beta   90.00
_cell.angle_gamma   90.00
#
_symmetry.space_group_name_H-M   'P 1'
#
loop_
_entity.id
_entity.type
_entity.pdbx_description
1 polymer ?
#
loop_
_entity_poly.entity_id
_entity_poly.type
_entity_poly.pdbx_seq_one_letter_code
_entity_poly.pdbx_strand_id
1 'polypeptide(L)'
;MTAGVPQDAVSDAAPRGGPRGLSTKEAVERRSRFGTNEVHEAAPGTGRLVLSQLWGPVPWMLEVALVLEASLRQVPEALILGGLLVLNGILSAHQEGRARAAIALLRQRLEVTARVFRDGAWQSCAAREIVPGDYIHVRMGDIVPADALVANGTLEIDQSMLTGESTSVGRGPGTTIYSGSIVRRGEADASVTATGTSTYFGRTAELVRTARAESHLQELMLRVVQYLLALDAALVIVFVTASLVHGVNLALIAPFVLILLIASVPVAMPATFTIAASIESRRLADRGVLVTGLSAVEDAAGMDLLCADKTGTLTQNRQTVTDVRSLAPGGDSELLALAAAACDPSTQDPIDLAILAAASRTGHPSYPRSAFVPFEPATKRSEARIDHDGQSWRVVLGQPAIIAGLVARPPGTDDWLERRGGEGYRILAVGAGPEGALQWIGLVALADPIRDDAPALLGRLAELGVRVVMVTGDAPPTARSVARSLGLSGPVGERGDVAHASAEYSGFAGVYPEDKFDLVRSLQAQGRIVGMTGDGVNDAPALKQAEVGVAVASATDVAKASAKIVLTRPGLEGIVLAVESGRRVYRRMLTWMLNKISKTIQIVLLLVAFATIGLFVTTPLLILLMIFANDFVSMSVGTDQARISAGPDQWDVRRLIMVGASMAFGWLLVSFAVVIVGAYVIHWPLATLQTVVFLELVFSGQAMLYQVRERGPFWSSRPAPALLIASGVDVLVLGILATFGILMAPVSPIIIVALLAIVAGAAVALDRLKLWAFRTSGIVTATVGGTTTG
;
A
#
# COMPACT_ATOMS: atom_id res chain seq x y z
N MET A 1 -27.90 32.75 16.09
CA MET A 1 -27.08 33.64 16.93
C MET A 1 -25.70 33.71 16.30
N THR A 2 -25.46 34.78 15.56
CA THR A 2 -24.21 35.09 14.84
C THR A 2 -23.24 35.66 15.84
N ALA A 3 -22.21 34.90 16.23
CA ALA A 3 -21.08 35.40 17.01
C ALA A 3 -20.09 36.06 16.04
N GLY A 4 -19.94 37.38 16.17
CA GLY A 4 -19.07 38.17 15.33
C GLY A 4 -17.58 37.84 15.55
N VAL A 5 -16.89 37.75 14.46
CA VAL A 5 -15.42 37.65 14.36
C VAL A 5 -14.84 39.03 14.77
N PRO A 6 -13.77 39.06 15.58
CA PRO A 6 -13.08 40.35 15.82
C PRO A 6 -12.45 40.86 14.52
N GLN A 7 -12.84 42.08 14.15
CA GLN A 7 -12.43 42.74 12.89
C GLN A 7 -11.03 43.39 12.97
N ASP A 8 -10.27 43.19 14.01
CA ASP A 8 -9.02 43.95 14.26
C ASP A 8 -7.75 43.37 13.64
N ALA A 9 -7.85 42.43 12.69
CA ALA A 9 -6.67 41.84 12.00
C ALA A 9 -6.63 42.10 10.48
N VAL A 10 -7.54 42.89 9.93
CA VAL A 10 -7.55 43.19 8.47
C VAL A 10 -7.59 44.70 8.25
N SER A 11 -6.49 45.37 8.53
CA SER A 11 -6.24 46.72 8.07
C SER A 11 -4.73 46.89 7.83
N ASP A 12 -4.29 46.39 6.67
CA ASP A 12 -3.25 47.03 5.92
C ASP A 12 -3.45 46.76 4.44
N ALA A 13 -3.80 47.83 3.72
CA ALA A 13 -4.13 47.83 2.31
C ALA A 13 -3.00 47.22 1.48
N ALA A 14 -3.36 46.54 0.37
CA ALA A 14 -2.44 46.02 -0.63
C ALA A 14 -1.41 47.07 -1.06
N PRO A 15 -0.11 46.90 -0.79
CA PRO A 15 0.90 47.82 -1.29
C PRO A 15 1.23 47.49 -2.75
N ARG A 16 1.15 48.49 -3.62
CA ARG A 16 1.79 48.51 -4.93
C ARG A 16 3.32 48.52 -4.74
N GLY A 17 3.91 47.36 -4.44
CA GLY A 17 5.35 47.19 -4.24
C GLY A 17 5.62 45.70 -4.18
N GLY A 18 6.76 45.24 -4.69
CA GLY A 18 7.10 43.79 -4.80
C GLY A 18 6.89 42.96 -3.52
N PRO A 19 7.04 41.62 -3.60
CA PRO A 19 6.66 40.71 -2.55
C PRO A 19 7.36 41.03 -1.23
N ARG A 20 6.62 41.41 -0.19
CA ARG A 20 7.11 41.53 1.18
C ARG A 20 6.95 40.15 1.84
N GLY A 21 8.02 39.34 1.79
CA GLY A 21 8.10 38.09 2.56
C GLY A 21 8.47 38.32 4.01
N LEU A 22 8.15 37.36 4.87
CA LEU A 22 8.61 37.35 6.26
C LEU A 22 10.12 37.06 6.32
N SER A 23 10.77 37.47 7.39
CA SER A 23 12.08 36.92 7.75
C SER A 23 11.91 35.53 8.37
N THR A 24 12.93 34.67 8.27
CA THR A 24 12.93 33.36 8.92
C THR A 24 12.68 33.46 10.42
N LYS A 25 13.19 34.50 11.07
CA LYS A 25 12.98 34.76 12.51
C LYS A 25 11.51 35.05 12.82
N GLU A 26 10.87 35.90 12.05
CA GLU A 26 9.43 36.22 12.19
C GLU A 26 8.56 34.99 11.93
N ALA A 27 8.91 34.16 10.95
CA ALA A 27 8.20 32.92 10.69
C ALA A 27 8.27 31.93 11.87
N VAL A 28 9.43 31.81 12.52
CA VAL A 28 9.59 30.99 13.74
C VAL A 28 8.78 31.56 14.91
N GLU A 29 8.76 32.88 15.10
CA GLU A 29 7.97 33.53 16.15
C GLU A 29 6.47 33.36 15.90
N ARG A 30 6.01 33.54 14.67
CA ARG A 30 4.61 33.30 14.29
C ARG A 30 4.23 31.83 14.46
N ARG A 31 5.13 30.88 14.15
CA ARG A 31 4.89 29.45 14.36
C ARG A 31 4.71 29.10 15.85
N SER A 32 5.44 29.78 16.76
CA SER A 32 5.22 29.55 18.20
C SER A 32 3.87 30.09 18.67
N ARG A 33 3.31 31.13 18.01
CA ARG A 33 2.03 31.73 18.31
C ARG A 33 0.82 31.01 17.68
N PHE A 34 0.92 30.65 16.40
CA PHE A 34 -0.19 30.06 15.62
C PHE A 34 -0.14 28.54 15.52
N GLY A 35 0.94 27.91 15.96
CA GLY A 35 1.18 26.48 15.79
C GLY A 35 1.73 26.12 14.41
N THR A 36 1.89 24.80 14.18
CA THR A 36 2.27 24.26 12.88
C THR A 36 1.06 24.20 11.95
N ASN A 37 1.29 24.28 10.64
CA ASN A 37 0.25 24.14 9.63
C ASN A 37 -0.13 22.65 9.45
N GLU A 38 -0.59 22.03 10.54
CA GLU A 38 -1.06 20.65 10.59
C GLU A 38 -2.38 20.58 11.33
N VAL A 39 -3.26 19.69 10.86
CA VAL A 39 -4.42 19.29 11.64
C VAL A 39 -3.96 18.16 12.59
N HIS A 40 -3.56 18.54 13.81
CA HIS A 40 -3.06 17.60 14.80
C HIS A 40 -4.14 16.60 15.23
N GLU A 41 -3.91 15.33 14.99
CA GLU A 41 -4.56 14.28 15.75
C GLU A 41 -3.87 14.22 17.13
N ALA A 42 -4.54 14.70 18.17
CA ALA A 42 -4.03 14.54 19.54
C ALA A 42 -3.87 13.03 19.80
N ALA A 43 -2.64 12.57 19.91
CA ALA A 43 -2.36 11.18 20.29
C ALA A 43 -2.94 10.96 21.68
N PRO A 44 -3.86 9.99 21.88
CA PRO A 44 -4.41 9.72 23.18
C PRO A 44 -3.28 9.28 24.13
N GLY A 45 -3.26 9.82 25.35
CA GLY A 45 -2.29 9.42 26.36
C GLY A 45 -2.33 7.91 26.62
N THR A 46 -1.19 7.32 27.00
CA THR A 46 -1.04 5.86 27.19
C THR A 46 -2.12 5.26 28.06
N GLY A 47 -2.55 5.93 29.13
CA GLY A 47 -3.62 5.45 30.00
C GLY A 47 -4.98 5.39 29.31
N ARG A 48 -5.31 6.38 28.46
CA ARG A 48 -6.55 6.38 27.68
C ARG A 48 -6.52 5.31 26.58
N LEU A 49 -5.34 5.00 26.08
CA LEU A 49 -5.13 3.93 25.09
C LEU A 49 -5.40 2.56 25.73
N VAL A 50 -4.90 2.31 26.96
CA VAL A 50 -5.18 1.08 27.72
C VAL A 50 -6.67 0.96 28.04
N LEU A 51 -7.30 2.03 28.52
CA LEU A 51 -8.74 2.03 28.79
C LEU A 51 -9.58 1.78 27.54
N SER A 52 -9.19 2.32 26.39
CA SER A 52 -9.93 2.05 25.13
C SER A 52 -9.84 0.60 24.68
N GLN A 53 -8.79 -0.12 25.08
CA GLN A 53 -8.61 -1.55 24.79
C GLN A 53 -9.48 -2.45 25.69
N LEU A 54 -9.98 -1.93 26.78
CA LEU A 54 -10.96 -2.62 27.64
C LEU A 54 -12.40 -2.48 27.11
N TRP A 55 -12.62 -1.67 26.09
CA TRP A 55 -13.92 -1.43 25.49
C TRP A 55 -14.06 -2.16 24.15
N GLY A 56 -14.64 -3.35 24.16
CA GLY A 56 -14.84 -4.16 22.96
C GLY A 56 -15.43 -5.53 23.27
N PRO A 57 -15.85 -6.29 22.25
CA PRO A 57 -16.54 -7.57 22.46
C PRO A 57 -15.75 -8.57 23.31
N VAL A 58 -14.45 -8.65 23.09
CA VAL A 58 -13.57 -9.58 23.80
C VAL A 58 -13.35 -9.19 25.27
N PRO A 59 -12.92 -7.94 25.59
CA PRO A 59 -12.87 -7.47 26.96
C PRO A 59 -14.19 -7.66 27.70
N TRP A 60 -15.33 -7.31 27.10
CA TRP A 60 -16.65 -7.48 27.73
C TRP A 60 -16.93 -8.94 28.11
N MET A 61 -16.57 -9.89 27.24
CA MET A 61 -16.75 -11.30 27.56
C MET A 61 -15.86 -11.75 28.72
N LEU A 62 -14.62 -11.23 28.81
CA LEU A 62 -13.70 -11.49 29.91
C LEU A 62 -14.21 -10.82 31.22
N GLU A 63 -14.78 -9.62 31.13
CA GLU A 63 -15.40 -8.92 32.26
C GLU A 63 -16.63 -9.67 32.79
N VAL A 64 -17.48 -10.17 31.89
CA VAL A 64 -18.64 -11.01 32.27
C VAL A 64 -18.18 -12.29 32.93
N ALA A 65 -17.12 -12.95 32.39
CA ALA A 65 -16.53 -14.13 33.00
C ALA A 65 -15.97 -13.83 34.39
N LEU A 66 -15.25 -12.71 34.56
CA LEU A 66 -14.71 -12.23 35.83
C LEU A 66 -15.82 -12.02 36.85
N VAL A 67 -16.91 -11.34 36.48
CA VAL A 67 -18.06 -11.10 37.37
C VAL A 67 -18.74 -12.41 37.72
N LEU A 68 -18.88 -13.35 36.77
CA LEU A 68 -19.49 -14.64 37.02
C LEU A 68 -18.65 -15.48 37.99
N GLU A 69 -17.33 -15.62 37.79
CA GLU A 69 -16.42 -16.37 38.66
C GLU A 69 -16.36 -15.74 40.06
N ALA A 70 -16.34 -14.41 40.16
CA ALA A 70 -16.42 -13.70 41.43
C ALA A 70 -17.75 -13.97 42.15
N SER A 71 -18.86 -14.02 41.43
CA SER A 71 -20.19 -14.30 41.96
C SER A 71 -20.31 -15.75 42.45
N LEU A 72 -19.63 -16.68 41.80
CA LEU A 72 -19.51 -18.07 42.20
C LEU A 72 -18.51 -18.31 43.33
N ARG A 73 -17.88 -17.25 43.85
CA ARG A 73 -16.83 -17.26 44.87
C ARG A 73 -15.56 -18.02 44.49
N GLN A 74 -15.30 -18.16 43.22
CA GLN A 74 -14.06 -18.72 42.66
C GLN A 74 -12.99 -17.61 42.56
N VAL A 75 -12.49 -17.18 43.72
CA VAL A 75 -11.58 -16.02 43.84
C VAL A 75 -10.27 -16.20 43.08
N PRO A 76 -9.60 -17.37 43.07
CA PRO A 76 -8.36 -17.55 42.28
C PRO A 76 -8.58 -17.38 40.80
N GLU A 77 -9.66 -17.93 40.24
CA GLU A 77 -10.02 -17.84 38.83
C GLU A 77 -10.35 -16.39 38.43
N ALA A 78 -11.12 -15.70 39.27
CA ALA A 78 -11.44 -14.30 39.07
C ALA A 78 -10.20 -13.40 39.09
N LEU A 79 -9.23 -13.63 40.01
CA LEU A 79 -7.98 -12.89 40.05
C LEU A 79 -7.11 -13.12 38.78
N ILE A 80 -7.05 -14.34 38.28
CA ILE A 80 -6.33 -14.69 37.07
C ILE A 80 -6.99 -14.03 35.85
N LEU A 81 -8.33 -14.09 35.74
CA LEU A 81 -9.07 -13.39 34.69
C LEU A 81 -8.81 -11.89 34.70
N GLY A 82 -8.85 -11.26 35.87
CA GLY A 82 -8.54 -9.84 36.04
C GLY A 82 -7.12 -9.50 35.64
N GLY A 83 -6.14 -10.32 36.07
CA GLY A 83 -4.73 -10.17 35.68
C GLY A 83 -4.53 -10.29 34.16
N LEU A 84 -5.20 -11.26 33.53
CA LEU A 84 -5.15 -11.48 32.07
C LEU A 84 -5.81 -10.36 31.29
N LEU A 85 -6.93 -9.81 31.78
CA LEU A 85 -7.59 -8.65 31.17
C LEU A 85 -6.67 -7.42 31.16
N VAL A 86 -6.01 -7.14 32.27
CA VAL A 86 -5.04 -6.05 32.41
C VAL A 86 -3.82 -6.28 31.50
N LEU A 87 -3.26 -7.49 31.50
CA LEU A 87 -2.12 -7.85 30.67
C LEU A 87 -2.46 -7.70 29.18
N ASN A 88 -3.63 -8.18 28.75
CA ASN A 88 -4.10 -8.04 27.37
C ASN A 88 -4.26 -6.55 26.99
N GLY A 89 -4.84 -5.74 27.87
CA GLY A 89 -4.99 -4.30 27.65
C GLY A 89 -3.64 -3.58 27.48
N ILE A 90 -2.65 -3.91 28.32
CA ILE A 90 -1.29 -3.35 28.25
C ILE A 90 -0.60 -3.79 26.95
N LEU A 91 -0.67 -5.07 26.60
CA LEU A 91 -0.03 -5.63 25.42
C LEU A 91 -0.63 -5.03 24.14
N SER A 92 -1.95 -4.96 24.07
CA SER A 92 -2.67 -4.36 22.92
C SER A 92 -2.34 -2.87 22.79
N ALA A 93 -2.32 -2.10 23.87
CA ALA A 93 -1.96 -0.69 23.85
C ALA A 93 -0.49 -0.47 23.40
N HIS A 94 0.42 -1.33 23.85
CA HIS A 94 1.84 -1.27 23.43
C HIS A 94 1.99 -1.55 21.91
N GLN A 95 1.29 -2.54 21.40
CA GLN A 95 1.29 -2.90 19.99
C GLN A 95 0.69 -1.80 19.12
N GLU A 96 -0.46 -1.25 19.54
CA GLU A 96 -1.10 -0.14 18.82
C GLU A 96 -0.22 1.11 18.81
N GLY A 97 0.46 1.40 19.92
CA GLY A 97 1.44 2.48 19.99
C GLY A 97 2.59 2.33 19.00
N ARG A 98 3.14 1.11 18.85
CA ARG A 98 4.18 0.80 17.86
C ARG A 98 3.69 0.94 16.41
N ALA A 99 2.48 0.48 16.14
CA ALA A 99 1.87 0.61 14.81
C ALA A 99 1.66 2.08 14.42
N ARG A 100 1.13 2.88 15.33
CA ARG A 100 0.94 4.33 15.12
C ARG A 100 2.27 5.05 14.91
N ALA A 101 3.31 4.71 15.68
CA ALA A 101 4.64 5.29 15.52
C ALA A 101 5.23 4.97 14.14
N ALA A 102 5.07 3.74 13.63
CA ALA A 102 5.52 3.36 12.31
C ALA A 102 4.79 4.15 11.21
N ILE A 103 3.48 4.32 11.30
CA ILE A 103 2.68 5.11 10.35
C ILE A 103 3.06 6.60 10.42
N ALA A 104 3.29 7.15 11.62
CA ALA A 104 3.72 8.54 11.78
C ALA A 104 5.08 8.81 11.11
N LEU A 105 6.03 7.89 11.24
CA LEU A 105 7.34 7.97 10.59
C LEU A 105 7.24 7.94 9.05
N LEU A 106 6.29 7.15 8.52
CA LEU A 106 6.01 7.10 7.08
C LEU A 106 5.37 8.40 6.58
N ARG A 107 4.42 8.97 7.33
CA ARG A 107 3.79 10.26 7.02
C ARG A 107 4.81 11.41 6.97
N GLN A 108 5.80 11.44 7.88
CA GLN A 108 6.85 12.45 7.85
C GLN A 108 7.70 12.44 6.57
N ARG A 109 7.86 11.29 5.93
CA ARG A 109 8.58 11.17 4.65
C ARG A 109 7.75 11.56 3.43
N LEU A 110 6.44 11.73 3.58
CA LEU A 110 5.49 12.16 2.53
C LEU A 110 5.12 13.65 2.65
N GLU A 111 5.93 14.45 3.35
CA GLU A 111 5.63 15.86 3.55
C GLU A 111 5.53 16.62 2.22
N VAL A 112 4.39 17.31 2.08
CA VAL A 112 4.20 18.30 1.00
C VAL A 112 5.17 19.46 1.24
N THR A 113 5.89 19.84 0.20
CA THR A 113 6.77 21.02 0.22
C THR A 113 6.07 22.22 -0.37
N ALA A 114 6.35 23.39 0.13
CA ALA A 114 5.84 24.65 -0.40
C ALA A 114 6.98 25.61 -0.73
N ARG A 115 6.78 26.43 -1.75
CA ARG A 115 7.68 27.52 -2.11
C ARG A 115 7.25 28.78 -1.39
N VAL A 116 8.12 29.32 -0.55
CA VAL A 116 7.87 30.52 0.23
C VAL A 116 8.92 31.59 -0.09
N PHE A 117 8.50 32.87 -0.06
CA PHE A 117 9.40 33.98 -0.17
C PHE A 117 9.75 34.53 1.22
N ARG A 118 10.96 34.22 1.71
CA ARG A 118 11.47 34.66 3.01
C ARG A 118 12.88 35.21 2.87
N ASP A 119 13.26 36.16 3.73
CA ASP A 119 14.58 36.78 3.73
C ASP A 119 14.99 37.36 2.37
N GLY A 120 14.00 37.79 1.57
CA GLY A 120 14.23 38.38 0.25
C GLY A 120 14.49 37.37 -0.89
N ALA A 121 14.32 36.04 -0.65
CA ALA A 121 14.55 34.98 -1.64
C ALA A 121 13.47 33.90 -1.60
N TRP A 122 13.21 33.29 -2.77
CA TRP A 122 12.39 32.10 -2.86
C TRP A 122 13.12 30.89 -2.32
N GLN A 123 12.52 30.18 -1.35
CA GLN A 123 13.03 28.95 -0.75
C GLN A 123 11.94 27.89 -0.62
N SER A 124 12.34 26.63 -0.57
CA SER A 124 11.42 25.52 -0.32
C SER A 124 11.42 25.17 1.17
N CYS A 125 10.24 25.03 1.76
CA CYS A 125 10.08 24.56 3.13
C CYS A 125 9.00 23.47 3.19
N ALA A 126 8.95 22.73 4.30
CA ALA A 126 7.86 21.81 4.56
C ALA A 126 6.53 22.59 4.74
N ALA A 127 5.44 22.13 4.15
CA ALA A 127 4.15 22.80 4.24
C ALA A 127 3.70 23.05 5.70
N ARG A 128 4.10 22.16 6.63
CA ARG A 128 3.84 22.31 8.08
C ARG A 128 4.52 23.54 8.70
N GLU A 129 5.53 24.12 8.05
CA GLU A 129 6.29 25.26 8.55
C GLU A 129 5.74 26.59 8.07
N ILE A 130 4.70 26.57 7.23
CA ILE A 130 4.01 27.77 6.75
C ILE A 130 3.24 28.39 7.89
N VAL A 131 3.27 29.72 7.92
CA VAL A 131 2.58 30.53 8.93
C VAL A 131 1.73 31.61 8.26
N PRO A 132 0.69 32.12 8.94
CA PRO A 132 -0.07 33.26 8.44
C PRO A 132 0.83 34.46 8.15
N GLY A 133 0.70 35.04 6.95
CA GLY A 133 1.53 36.13 6.44
C GLY A 133 2.74 35.69 5.62
N ASP A 134 3.01 34.40 5.44
CA ASP A 134 3.96 33.93 4.44
C ASP A 134 3.47 34.25 3.04
N TYR A 135 4.41 34.52 2.13
CA TYR A 135 4.14 34.71 0.72
C TYR A 135 4.57 33.46 -0.03
N ILE A 136 3.60 32.77 -0.65
CA ILE A 136 3.78 31.47 -1.28
C ILE A 136 3.60 31.55 -2.78
N HIS A 137 4.30 30.68 -3.52
CA HIS A 137 4.11 30.46 -4.95
C HIS A 137 3.50 29.08 -5.16
N VAL A 138 2.40 29.03 -5.90
CA VAL A 138 1.70 27.79 -6.30
C VAL A 138 1.54 27.72 -7.81
N ARG A 139 1.73 26.54 -8.37
CA ARG A 139 1.69 26.27 -9.81
C ARG A 139 0.92 24.99 -10.12
N MET A 140 0.65 24.76 -11.39
CA MET A 140 0.00 23.54 -11.86
C MET A 140 0.65 22.27 -11.27
N GLY A 141 -0.17 21.44 -10.65
CA GLY A 141 0.25 20.17 -10.00
C GLY A 141 0.51 20.29 -8.50
N ASP A 142 0.51 21.51 -7.93
CA ASP A 142 0.66 21.71 -6.51
C ASP A 142 -0.68 21.56 -5.77
N ILE A 143 -0.62 21.10 -4.52
CA ILE A 143 -1.71 21.24 -3.55
C ILE A 143 -1.51 22.54 -2.83
N VAL A 144 -2.57 23.37 -2.74
CA VAL A 144 -2.54 24.62 -1.97
C VAL A 144 -2.27 24.29 -0.50
N PRO A 145 -1.14 24.73 0.08
CA PRO A 145 -0.68 24.21 1.38
C PRO A 145 -1.40 24.85 2.58
N ALA A 146 -2.00 26.02 2.39
CA ALA A 146 -2.71 26.78 3.42
C ALA A 146 -3.76 27.67 2.77
N ASP A 147 -4.73 28.20 3.53
CA ASP A 147 -5.64 29.21 2.96
C ASP A 147 -4.85 30.49 2.66
N ALA A 148 -4.97 31.00 1.42
CA ALA A 148 -4.19 32.13 0.98
C ALA A 148 -5.00 33.05 0.05
N LEU A 149 -4.64 34.33 0.04
CA LEU A 149 -5.20 35.34 -0.85
C LEU A 149 -4.28 35.50 -2.06
N VAL A 150 -4.77 35.30 -3.26
CA VAL A 150 -4.00 35.50 -4.50
C VAL A 150 -3.61 36.95 -4.64
N ALA A 151 -2.31 37.20 -4.74
CA ALA A 151 -1.72 38.53 -4.91
C ALA A 151 -1.42 38.84 -6.38
N ASN A 152 -0.93 37.83 -7.13
CA ASN A 152 -0.53 37.97 -8.51
C ASN A 152 -0.72 36.62 -9.25
N GLY A 153 -0.98 36.67 -10.56
CA GLY A 153 -1.18 35.47 -11.38
C GLY A 153 -2.64 35.02 -11.44
N THR A 154 -2.89 33.92 -12.14
CA THR A 154 -4.22 33.29 -12.29
C THR A 154 -4.12 31.80 -12.21
N LEU A 155 -5.10 31.18 -11.55
CA LEU A 155 -5.19 29.75 -11.31
C LEU A 155 -6.56 29.20 -11.72
N GLU A 156 -6.58 28.01 -12.26
CA GLU A 156 -7.72 27.11 -12.23
C GLU A 156 -7.53 26.08 -11.13
N ILE A 157 -8.36 26.09 -10.10
CA ILE A 157 -8.26 25.19 -8.96
C ILE A 157 -9.46 24.24 -8.88
N ASP A 158 -9.14 23.01 -8.54
CA ASP A 158 -10.13 21.96 -8.22
C ASP A 158 -10.33 21.96 -6.71
N GLN A 159 -11.57 22.20 -6.29
CA GLN A 159 -12.01 22.24 -4.90
C GLN A 159 -12.89 21.03 -4.53
N SER A 160 -12.95 19.99 -5.37
CA SER A 160 -13.83 18.84 -5.18
C SER A 160 -13.62 18.14 -3.84
N MET A 161 -12.39 18.13 -3.34
CA MET A 161 -12.04 17.60 -2.01
C MET A 161 -12.69 18.39 -0.86
N LEU A 162 -13.07 19.65 -1.11
CA LEU A 162 -13.62 20.56 -0.11
C LEU A 162 -15.14 20.73 -0.24
N THR A 163 -15.62 20.84 -1.48
CA THR A 163 -17.01 21.16 -1.79
C THR A 163 -17.84 19.98 -2.29
N GLY A 164 -17.17 18.91 -2.72
CA GLY A 164 -17.81 17.76 -3.39
C GLY A 164 -18.14 18.02 -4.87
N GLU A 165 -17.92 19.22 -5.38
CA GLU A 165 -18.20 19.60 -6.78
C GLU A 165 -16.93 19.48 -7.63
N SER A 166 -16.99 18.72 -8.72
CA SER A 166 -15.83 18.41 -9.59
C SER A 166 -15.47 19.53 -10.57
N THR A 167 -16.16 20.67 -10.55
CA THR A 167 -15.90 21.76 -11.49
C THR A 167 -14.74 22.64 -11.02
N SER A 168 -13.71 22.79 -11.88
CA SER A 168 -12.59 23.70 -11.60
C SER A 168 -13.07 25.16 -11.58
N VAL A 169 -12.54 25.93 -10.63
CA VAL A 169 -12.90 27.34 -10.43
C VAL A 169 -11.69 28.22 -10.74
N GLY A 170 -11.89 29.25 -11.59
CA GLY A 170 -10.89 30.25 -11.87
C GLY A 170 -10.67 31.19 -10.66
N ARG A 171 -9.40 31.40 -10.29
CA ARG A 171 -8.97 32.32 -9.22
C ARG A 171 -7.93 33.29 -9.74
N GLY A 172 -8.10 34.54 -9.39
CA GLY A 172 -7.19 35.65 -9.75
C GLY A 172 -6.91 36.56 -8.58
N PRO A 173 -6.17 37.64 -8.78
CA PRO A 173 -5.79 38.59 -7.71
C PRO A 173 -6.99 39.04 -6.87
N GLY A 174 -6.82 39.02 -5.55
CA GLY A 174 -7.88 39.37 -4.59
C GLY A 174 -8.86 38.25 -4.27
N THR A 175 -8.70 37.04 -4.82
CA THR A 175 -9.53 35.88 -4.49
C THR A 175 -8.83 34.93 -3.54
N THR A 176 -9.58 34.27 -2.67
CA THR A 176 -9.06 33.29 -1.72
C THR A 176 -8.93 31.92 -2.38
N ILE A 177 -7.82 31.23 -2.15
CA ILE A 177 -7.57 29.83 -2.43
C ILE A 177 -7.48 29.06 -1.11
N TYR A 178 -8.07 27.87 -1.07
CA TYR A 178 -8.22 27.11 0.16
C TYR A 178 -7.22 25.95 0.24
N SER A 179 -6.72 25.69 1.44
CA SER A 179 -5.87 24.54 1.74
C SER A 179 -6.49 23.23 1.25
N GLY A 180 -5.68 22.37 0.63
CA GLY A 180 -6.16 21.09 0.07
C GLY A 180 -6.74 21.19 -1.34
N SER A 181 -6.95 22.38 -1.90
CA SER A 181 -7.33 22.57 -3.31
C SER A 181 -6.17 22.20 -4.25
N ILE A 182 -6.50 21.70 -5.44
CA ILE A 182 -5.52 21.25 -6.43
C ILE A 182 -5.42 22.30 -7.54
N VAL A 183 -4.21 22.74 -7.86
CA VAL A 183 -3.97 23.63 -9.00
C VAL A 183 -3.97 22.81 -10.29
N ARG A 184 -5.03 22.97 -11.11
CA ARG A 184 -5.20 22.28 -12.40
C ARG A 184 -4.48 22.99 -13.55
N ARG A 185 -4.44 24.33 -13.50
CA ARG A 185 -3.83 25.15 -14.54
C ARG A 185 -3.36 26.50 -13.97
N GLY A 186 -2.31 27.05 -14.57
CA GLY A 186 -1.78 28.35 -14.21
C GLY A 186 -0.81 28.33 -13.03
N GLU A 187 -0.39 29.53 -12.66
CA GLU A 187 0.49 29.78 -11.50
C GLU A 187 0.12 31.12 -10.84
N ALA A 188 0.34 31.24 -9.55
CA ALA A 188 0.10 32.45 -8.81
C ALA A 188 0.95 32.57 -7.56
N ASP A 189 1.20 33.81 -7.18
CA ASP A 189 1.72 34.16 -5.86
C ASP A 189 0.56 34.53 -4.94
N ALA A 190 0.59 34.04 -3.69
CA ALA A 190 -0.47 34.29 -2.72
C ALA A 190 0.06 34.55 -1.32
N SER A 191 -0.64 35.31 -0.54
CA SER A 191 -0.34 35.57 0.87
C SER A 191 -1.19 34.65 1.77
N VAL A 192 -0.54 33.91 2.65
CA VAL A 192 -1.19 32.97 3.58
C VAL A 192 -2.02 33.73 4.61
N THR A 193 -3.30 33.36 4.71
CA THR A 193 -4.26 33.96 5.64
C THR A 193 -4.59 33.10 6.84
N ALA A 194 -4.64 31.74 6.67
CA ALA A 194 -4.91 30.80 7.76
C ALA A 194 -4.14 29.49 7.56
N THR A 195 -3.78 28.84 8.68
CA THR A 195 -3.00 27.60 8.72
C THR A 195 -3.63 26.57 9.66
N GLY A 196 -3.35 25.29 9.46
CA GLY A 196 -3.73 24.17 10.32
C GLY A 196 -5.25 24.07 10.56
N THR A 197 -5.66 23.95 11.81
CA THR A 197 -7.07 23.84 12.22
C THR A 197 -7.90 25.09 11.90
N SER A 198 -7.25 26.22 11.65
CA SER A 198 -7.93 27.49 11.31
C SER A 198 -8.29 27.60 9.83
N THR A 199 -7.75 26.72 8.95
CA THR A 199 -8.10 26.67 7.52
C THR A 199 -9.54 26.22 7.30
N TYR A 200 -10.08 26.51 6.12
CA TYR A 200 -11.41 26.01 5.71
C TYR A 200 -11.46 24.47 5.80
N PHE A 201 -10.43 23.80 5.31
CA PHE A 201 -10.29 22.34 5.39
C PHE A 201 -10.17 21.86 6.84
N GLY A 202 -9.35 22.50 7.66
CA GLY A 202 -9.13 22.11 9.07
C GLY A 202 -10.42 22.13 9.90
N ARG A 203 -11.30 23.09 9.63
CA ARG A 203 -12.63 23.18 10.27
C ARG A 203 -13.61 22.09 9.80
N THR A 204 -13.50 21.68 8.55
CA THR A 204 -14.40 20.68 7.93
C THR A 204 -13.90 19.25 8.14
N ALA A 205 -12.59 19.05 8.28
CA ALA A 205 -11.97 17.73 8.45
C ALA A 205 -12.49 16.97 9.70
N GLU A 206 -12.93 17.68 10.72
CA GLU A 206 -13.53 17.07 11.92
C GLU A 206 -14.88 16.39 11.64
N LEU A 207 -15.62 16.83 10.62
CA LEU A 207 -16.89 16.24 10.19
C LEU A 207 -16.71 15.00 9.29
N VAL A 208 -15.57 14.88 8.60
CA VAL A 208 -15.26 13.79 7.65
C VAL A 208 -14.58 12.59 8.35
N ARG A 209 -14.20 12.72 9.61
CA ARG A 209 -13.49 11.72 10.43
C ARG A 209 -14.20 10.38 10.61
N THR A 210 -15.45 10.22 10.22
CA THR A 210 -16.27 9.01 10.45
C THR A 210 -16.25 7.98 9.33
N ALA A 211 -15.72 8.28 8.16
CA ALA A 211 -15.67 7.33 7.03
C ALA A 211 -14.29 6.62 6.97
N ARG A 212 -14.12 5.57 7.78
CA ARG A 212 -13.04 4.60 7.57
C ARG A 212 -13.47 3.62 6.47
N ALA A 213 -12.72 3.54 5.38
CA ALA A 213 -12.84 2.43 4.45
C ALA A 213 -12.34 1.16 5.18
N GLU A 214 -13.21 0.19 5.39
CA GLU A 214 -12.84 -1.11 5.96
C GLU A 214 -11.95 -1.85 4.96
N SER A 215 -10.91 -2.52 5.48
CA SER A 215 -10.02 -3.37 4.71
C SER A 215 -10.76 -4.63 4.23
N HIS A 216 -10.56 -5.04 2.98
CA HIS A 216 -11.16 -6.27 2.43
C HIS A 216 -10.78 -7.51 3.24
N LEU A 217 -9.55 -7.57 3.76
CA LEU A 217 -9.10 -8.64 4.65
C LEU A 217 -9.87 -8.66 5.97
N GLN A 218 -10.16 -7.48 6.54
CA GLN A 218 -10.98 -7.39 7.76
C GLN A 218 -12.39 -7.92 7.55
N GLU A 219 -13.01 -7.63 6.42
CA GLU A 219 -14.34 -8.17 6.07
C GLU A 219 -14.32 -9.69 5.92
N LEU A 220 -13.33 -10.26 5.22
CA LEU A 220 -13.16 -11.70 5.09
C LEU A 220 -12.92 -12.37 6.46
N MET A 221 -12.12 -11.75 7.30
CA MET A 221 -11.86 -12.22 8.66
C MET A 221 -13.13 -12.23 9.51
N LEU A 222 -13.94 -11.18 9.45
CA LEU A 222 -15.24 -11.13 10.13
C LEU A 222 -16.17 -12.25 9.68
N ARG A 223 -16.20 -12.57 8.39
CA ARG A 223 -16.98 -13.71 7.87
C ARG A 223 -16.52 -15.04 8.47
N VAL A 224 -15.20 -15.29 8.56
CA VAL A 224 -14.68 -16.52 9.19
C VAL A 224 -15.07 -16.58 10.67
N VAL A 225 -14.96 -15.47 11.39
CA VAL A 225 -15.40 -15.37 12.81
C VAL A 225 -16.88 -15.68 12.97
N GLN A 226 -17.72 -15.16 12.09
CA GLN A 226 -19.17 -15.44 12.09
C GLN A 226 -19.47 -16.93 11.89
N TYR A 227 -18.77 -17.61 10.97
CA TYR A 227 -18.92 -19.06 10.78
C TYR A 227 -18.46 -19.85 12.01
N LEU A 228 -17.30 -19.49 12.61
CA LEU A 228 -16.83 -20.15 13.82
C LEU A 228 -17.80 -19.93 14.99
N LEU A 229 -18.27 -18.71 15.18
CA LEU A 229 -19.22 -18.38 16.24
C LEU A 229 -20.55 -19.13 16.08
N ALA A 230 -21.05 -19.27 14.83
CA ALA A 230 -22.24 -20.04 14.54
C ALA A 230 -22.06 -21.55 14.83
N LEU A 231 -20.89 -22.09 14.47
CA LEU A 231 -20.52 -23.48 14.80
C LEU A 231 -20.45 -23.69 16.31
N ASP A 232 -19.76 -22.79 17.02
CA ASP A 232 -19.61 -22.89 18.46
C ASP A 232 -20.94 -22.72 19.18
N ALA A 233 -21.80 -21.81 18.75
CA ALA A 233 -23.13 -21.65 19.32
C ALA A 233 -23.95 -22.97 19.19
N ALA A 234 -23.88 -23.63 18.02
CA ALA A 234 -24.54 -24.93 17.83
C ALA A 234 -23.96 -26.01 18.76
N LEU A 235 -22.62 -26.07 18.88
CA LEU A 235 -21.95 -27.06 19.73
C LEU A 235 -22.14 -26.76 21.23
N VAL A 236 -22.23 -25.50 21.62
CA VAL A 236 -22.58 -25.09 23.01
C VAL A 236 -23.99 -25.54 23.36
N ILE A 237 -24.96 -25.48 22.46
CA ILE A 237 -26.31 -26.03 22.70
C ILE A 237 -26.23 -27.53 22.98
N VAL A 238 -25.45 -28.28 22.18
CA VAL A 238 -25.23 -29.73 22.42
C VAL A 238 -24.55 -29.97 23.76
N PHE A 239 -23.51 -29.20 24.09
CA PHE A 239 -22.79 -29.26 25.37
C PHE A 239 -23.70 -29.01 26.59
N VAL A 240 -24.50 -27.96 26.55
CA VAL A 240 -25.45 -27.61 27.63
C VAL A 240 -26.49 -28.68 27.77
N THR A 241 -27.09 -29.16 26.68
CA THR A 241 -28.11 -30.20 26.69
C THR A 241 -27.55 -31.49 27.25
N ALA A 242 -26.39 -31.94 26.82
CA ALA A 242 -25.73 -33.12 27.33
C ALA A 242 -25.41 -33.01 28.80
N SER A 243 -24.86 -31.89 29.24
CA SER A 243 -24.52 -31.64 30.67
C SER A 243 -25.75 -31.63 31.58
N LEU A 244 -26.86 -31.06 31.09
CA LEU A 244 -28.14 -31.08 31.85
C LEU A 244 -28.72 -32.48 31.97
N VAL A 245 -28.61 -33.29 30.90
CA VAL A 245 -29.03 -34.72 30.94
C VAL A 245 -28.24 -35.53 31.96
N HIS A 246 -26.95 -35.19 32.14
CA HIS A 246 -26.12 -35.78 33.19
C HIS A 246 -26.32 -35.18 34.59
N GLY A 247 -27.29 -34.25 34.75
CA GLY A 247 -27.63 -33.67 36.03
C GLY A 247 -26.62 -32.61 36.54
N VAL A 248 -25.77 -32.06 35.65
CA VAL A 248 -24.81 -31.05 36.05
C VAL A 248 -25.53 -29.72 36.25
N ASN A 249 -25.21 -29.03 37.34
CA ASN A 249 -25.82 -27.75 37.68
C ASN A 249 -25.43 -26.68 36.65
N LEU A 250 -26.41 -25.88 36.19
CA LEU A 250 -26.22 -24.82 35.21
C LEU A 250 -25.15 -23.82 35.66
N ALA A 251 -25.02 -23.55 36.96
CA ALA A 251 -23.99 -22.65 37.50
C ALA A 251 -22.57 -23.17 37.27
N LEU A 252 -22.35 -24.48 37.17
CA LEU A 252 -21.07 -25.12 36.83
C LEU A 252 -20.82 -25.16 35.33
N ILE A 253 -21.89 -25.16 34.52
CA ILE A 253 -21.81 -25.16 33.04
C ILE A 253 -21.51 -23.75 32.50
N ALA A 254 -22.04 -22.72 33.14
CA ALA A 254 -21.98 -21.35 32.64
C ALA A 254 -20.56 -20.82 32.35
N PRO A 255 -19.54 -21.05 33.22
CA PRO A 255 -18.15 -20.67 32.91
C PRO A 255 -17.61 -21.38 31.65
N PHE A 256 -17.90 -22.67 31.47
CA PHE A 256 -17.48 -23.40 30.27
C PHE A 256 -18.08 -22.83 28.99
N VAL A 257 -19.40 -22.56 29.00
CA VAL A 257 -20.10 -21.96 27.85
C VAL A 257 -19.48 -20.62 27.48
N LEU A 258 -19.24 -19.77 28.46
CA LEU A 258 -18.67 -18.45 28.23
C LEU A 258 -17.26 -18.52 27.63
N ILE A 259 -16.41 -19.39 28.19
CA ILE A 259 -15.03 -19.56 27.74
C ILE A 259 -14.98 -20.23 26.36
N LEU A 260 -15.87 -21.15 26.03
CA LEU A 260 -15.99 -21.71 24.69
C LEU A 260 -16.32 -20.64 23.65
N LEU A 261 -17.26 -19.76 23.97
CA LEU A 261 -17.59 -18.63 23.08
C LEU A 261 -16.40 -17.67 22.91
N ILE A 262 -15.62 -17.43 23.98
CA ILE A 262 -14.40 -16.63 23.91
C ILE A 262 -13.35 -17.29 23.01
N ALA A 263 -13.25 -18.63 23.03
CA ALA A 263 -12.26 -19.36 22.23
C ALA A 263 -12.42 -19.16 20.71
N SER A 264 -13.64 -18.85 20.25
CA SER A 264 -13.91 -18.56 18.83
C SER A 264 -13.47 -17.18 18.39
N VAL A 265 -13.34 -16.23 19.31
CA VAL A 265 -12.99 -14.85 18.99
C VAL A 265 -11.49 -14.73 18.75
N PRO A 266 -11.07 -14.17 17.60
CA PRO A 266 -9.66 -14.06 17.24
C PRO A 266 -8.99 -12.83 17.90
N VAL A 267 -8.74 -12.90 19.21
CA VAL A 267 -8.20 -11.77 20.01
C VAL A 267 -6.85 -11.26 19.48
N ALA A 268 -5.95 -12.19 19.16
CA ALA A 268 -4.58 -11.86 18.74
C ALA A 268 -4.44 -11.45 17.27
N MET A 269 -5.51 -11.51 16.48
CA MET A 269 -5.45 -11.31 15.03
C MET A 269 -5.07 -9.87 14.61
N PRO A 270 -5.72 -8.81 15.16
CA PRO A 270 -5.35 -7.45 14.77
C PRO A 270 -3.89 -7.14 15.10
N ALA A 271 -3.40 -7.66 16.22
CA ALA A 271 -2.02 -7.52 16.64
C ALA A 271 -1.05 -8.22 15.69
N THR A 272 -1.34 -9.47 15.31
CA THR A 272 -0.53 -10.25 14.37
C THR A 272 -0.46 -9.58 13.01
N PHE A 273 -1.60 -9.09 12.50
CA PHE A 273 -1.67 -8.34 11.25
C PHE A 273 -0.82 -7.06 11.30
N THR A 274 -0.99 -6.27 12.36
CA THR A 274 -0.25 -5.03 12.54
C THR A 274 1.27 -5.28 12.60
N ILE A 275 1.72 -6.32 13.30
CA ILE A 275 3.13 -6.71 13.36
C ILE A 275 3.61 -7.08 11.95
N ALA A 276 2.90 -7.96 11.25
CA ALA A 276 3.28 -8.42 9.92
C ALA A 276 3.35 -7.27 8.91
N ALA A 277 2.32 -6.42 8.87
CA ALA A 277 2.25 -5.28 7.97
C ALA A 277 3.29 -4.20 8.31
N SER A 278 3.55 -3.93 9.60
CA SER A 278 4.56 -2.95 10.01
C SER A 278 5.99 -3.37 9.63
N ILE A 279 6.32 -4.66 9.78
CA ILE A 279 7.63 -5.19 9.37
C ILE A 279 7.84 -5.02 7.87
N GLU A 280 6.85 -5.39 7.06
CA GLU A 280 6.97 -5.27 5.61
C GLU A 280 6.91 -3.81 5.14
N SER A 281 6.09 -2.96 5.77
CA SER A 281 6.07 -1.51 5.48
C SER A 281 7.41 -0.85 5.76
N ARG A 282 8.08 -1.21 6.87
CA ARG A 282 9.43 -0.74 7.16
C ARG A 282 10.43 -1.21 6.11
N ARG A 283 10.38 -2.49 5.73
CA ARG A 283 11.23 -3.06 4.68
C ARG A 283 11.04 -2.35 3.33
N LEU A 284 9.79 -2.01 2.98
CA LEU A 284 9.45 -1.24 1.80
C LEU A 284 10.04 0.18 1.89
N ALA A 285 9.86 0.87 3.02
CA ALA A 285 10.38 2.21 3.23
C ALA A 285 11.92 2.30 3.13
N ASP A 286 12.64 1.30 3.66
CA ASP A 286 14.10 1.21 3.55
C ASP A 286 14.58 1.04 2.09
N ARG A 287 13.70 0.54 1.21
CA ARG A 287 13.93 0.40 -0.23
C ARG A 287 13.30 1.51 -1.08
N GLY A 288 12.79 2.54 -0.46
CA GLY A 288 12.23 3.70 -1.16
C GLY A 288 10.78 3.52 -1.62
N VAL A 289 10.03 2.62 -1.01
CA VAL A 289 8.60 2.43 -1.25
C VAL A 289 7.84 2.85 -0.01
N LEU A 290 7.13 3.96 -0.09
CA LEU A 290 6.34 4.49 1.02
C LEU A 290 4.88 4.08 0.87
N VAL A 291 4.29 3.54 1.93
CA VAL A 291 2.87 3.18 1.96
C VAL A 291 2.11 4.17 2.83
N THR A 292 0.96 4.66 2.36
CA THR A 292 0.14 5.65 3.08
C THR A 292 -0.69 5.04 4.20
N GLY A 293 -0.87 3.71 4.17
CA GLY A 293 -1.59 2.94 5.19
C GLY A 293 -1.25 1.45 5.10
N LEU A 294 -1.50 0.71 6.17
CA LEU A 294 -1.19 -0.73 6.22
C LEU A 294 -2.03 -1.56 5.24
N SER A 295 -3.25 -1.10 4.90
CA SER A 295 -4.11 -1.74 3.90
C SER A 295 -3.50 -1.72 2.48
N ALA A 296 -2.64 -0.75 2.16
CA ALA A 296 -1.97 -0.70 0.86
C ALA A 296 -1.06 -1.93 0.62
N VAL A 297 -0.44 -2.45 1.68
CA VAL A 297 0.39 -3.67 1.61
C VAL A 297 -0.49 -4.90 1.37
N GLU A 298 -1.68 -4.91 1.96
CA GLU A 298 -2.66 -5.98 1.79
C GLU A 298 -3.22 -6.02 0.38
N ASP A 299 -3.71 -4.87 -0.13
CA ASP A 299 -4.28 -4.77 -1.46
C ASP A 299 -3.28 -5.21 -2.54
N ALA A 300 -1.99 -4.88 -2.36
CA ALA A 300 -0.93 -5.31 -3.25
C ALA A 300 -0.75 -6.84 -3.33
N ALA A 301 -1.13 -7.60 -2.28
CA ALA A 301 -1.07 -9.06 -2.29
C ALA A 301 -2.02 -9.69 -3.32
N GLY A 302 -3.21 -9.11 -3.43
CA GLY A 302 -4.27 -9.57 -4.32
C GLY A 302 -4.15 -9.05 -5.75
N MET A 303 -3.29 -8.07 -6.02
CA MET A 303 -3.18 -7.42 -7.33
C MET A 303 -2.88 -8.45 -8.41
N ASP A 304 -3.74 -8.50 -9.42
CA ASP A 304 -3.64 -9.40 -10.59
C ASP A 304 -3.48 -8.65 -11.91
N LEU A 305 -3.74 -7.33 -11.92
CA LEU A 305 -3.60 -6.48 -13.08
C LEU A 305 -3.03 -5.13 -12.69
N LEU A 306 -2.06 -4.63 -13.48
CA LEU A 306 -1.45 -3.32 -13.31
C LEU A 306 -1.67 -2.48 -14.57
N CYS A 307 -2.45 -1.41 -14.45
CA CYS A 307 -2.52 -0.35 -15.44
C CYS A 307 -1.30 0.56 -15.28
N ALA A 308 -0.30 0.38 -16.14
CA ALA A 308 0.94 1.14 -16.08
C ALA A 308 0.89 2.35 -17.03
N ASP A 309 0.97 3.56 -16.46
CA ASP A 309 1.19 4.74 -17.30
C ASP A 309 2.54 4.62 -18.01
N LYS A 310 2.58 5.03 -19.28
CA LYS A 310 3.81 4.94 -20.08
C LYS A 310 4.90 5.84 -19.51
N THR A 311 4.58 7.12 -19.34
CA THR A 311 5.54 8.18 -19.05
C THR A 311 6.02 8.14 -17.61
N GLY A 312 7.35 8.19 -17.40
CA GLY A 312 7.92 8.16 -16.05
C GLY A 312 7.83 6.82 -15.30
N THR A 313 7.04 5.87 -15.82
CA THR A 313 6.91 4.50 -15.28
C THR A 313 7.67 3.49 -16.13
N LEU A 314 7.24 3.31 -17.37
CA LEU A 314 7.86 2.38 -18.33
C LEU A 314 8.99 3.04 -19.13
N THR A 315 8.97 4.37 -19.20
CA THR A 315 9.98 5.21 -19.85
C THR A 315 10.71 6.09 -18.84
N GLN A 316 11.80 6.71 -19.29
CA GLN A 316 12.67 7.51 -18.42
C GLN A 316 12.12 8.92 -18.11
N ASN A 317 10.99 9.31 -18.71
CA ASN A 317 10.43 10.68 -18.67
C ASN A 317 11.46 11.74 -19.09
N ARG A 318 12.25 11.42 -20.10
CA ARG A 318 13.29 12.28 -20.63
C ARG A 318 13.35 12.19 -22.13
N GLN A 319 13.12 13.30 -22.85
CA GLN A 319 13.32 13.33 -24.27
C GLN A 319 14.80 13.13 -24.62
N THR A 320 15.06 12.29 -25.60
CA THR A 320 16.41 12.07 -26.14
C THR A 320 16.37 12.09 -27.65
N VAL A 321 17.40 12.63 -28.28
CA VAL A 321 17.60 12.49 -29.71
C VAL A 321 18.02 11.05 -30.01
N THR A 322 17.18 10.33 -30.74
CA THR A 322 17.37 8.90 -31.04
C THR A 322 17.87 8.67 -32.48
N ASP A 323 17.47 9.52 -33.39
CA ASP A 323 17.90 9.43 -34.80
C ASP A 323 17.93 10.81 -35.45
N VAL A 324 18.79 10.98 -36.38
CA VAL A 324 18.91 12.21 -37.18
C VAL A 324 19.03 11.88 -38.67
N ARG A 325 18.52 12.75 -39.52
CA ARG A 325 18.73 12.69 -40.95
C ARG A 325 19.25 14.03 -41.43
N SER A 326 20.55 14.11 -41.62
CA SER A 326 21.20 15.33 -42.06
C SER A 326 21.24 15.42 -43.58
N LEU A 327 21.08 16.63 -44.07
CA LEU A 327 21.35 17.10 -45.43
C LEU A 327 22.44 18.21 -45.41
N ALA A 328 22.94 18.53 -44.19
CA ALA A 328 24.02 19.48 -44.03
C ALA A 328 25.35 18.92 -44.56
N PRO A 329 26.24 19.75 -45.15
CA PRO A 329 27.54 19.31 -45.64
C PRO A 329 28.42 18.66 -44.58
N GLY A 330 28.35 19.16 -43.32
CA GLY A 330 29.05 18.58 -42.14
C GLY A 330 28.34 17.45 -41.45
N GLY A 331 27.28 16.89 -42.07
CA GLY A 331 26.57 15.71 -41.55
C GLY A 331 25.76 15.99 -40.27
N ASP A 332 25.57 14.90 -39.48
CA ASP A 332 24.73 14.93 -38.27
C ASP A 332 25.27 15.88 -37.22
N SER A 333 26.59 16.08 -37.14
CA SER A 333 27.22 16.97 -36.14
C SER A 333 26.87 18.42 -36.40
N GLU A 334 26.93 18.86 -37.66
CA GLU A 334 26.53 20.22 -38.04
C GLU A 334 25.04 20.44 -37.88
N LEU A 335 24.20 19.47 -38.29
CA LEU A 335 22.75 19.53 -38.11
C LEU A 335 22.40 19.75 -36.66
N LEU A 336 23.01 18.98 -35.74
CA LEU A 336 22.74 19.09 -34.31
C LEU A 336 23.27 20.40 -33.71
N ALA A 337 24.40 20.90 -34.18
CA ALA A 337 24.93 22.19 -33.73
C ALA A 337 24.04 23.37 -34.18
N LEU A 338 23.52 23.32 -35.42
CA LEU A 338 22.55 24.30 -35.94
C LEU A 338 21.22 24.22 -35.15
N ALA A 339 20.71 22.99 -34.93
CA ALA A 339 19.50 22.81 -34.14
C ALA A 339 19.66 23.37 -32.71
N ALA A 340 20.82 23.13 -32.09
CA ALA A 340 21.13 23.63 -30.75
C ALA A 340 21.16 25.16 -30.66
N ALA A 341 21.55 25.85 -31.74
CA ALA A 341 21.51 27.32 -31.78
C ALA A 341 20.08 27.87 -31.64
N ALA A 342 19.06 27.12 -32.07
CA ALA A 342 17.64 27.46 -31.95
C ALA A 342 16.99 26.91 -30.64
N CYS A 343 17.78 26.42 -29.66
CA CYS A 343 17.33 25.95 -28.35
C CYS A 343 17.77 26.90 -27.24
N ASP A 344 17.05 26.90 -26.10
CA ASP A 344 17.39 27.74 -24.94
C ASP A 344 17.51 26.90 -23.66
N PRO A 345 18.73 26.82 -23.07
CA PRO A 345 18.94 26.08 -21.84
C PRO A 345 18.22 26.68 -20.62
N SER A 346 17.83 27.96 -20.67
CA SER A 346 17.20 28.66 -19.56
C SER A 346 15.74 28.25 -19.36
N THR A 347 15.05 27.81 -20.44
CA THR A 347 13.64 27.43 -20.39
C THR A 347 13.42 26.08 -19.72
N GLN A 348 14.48 25.25 -19.59
CA GLN A 348 14.39 23.86 -19.09
C GLN A 348 13.41 22.99 -19.90
N ASP A 349 13.14 23.36 -21.17
CA ASP A 349 12.30 22.55 -22.04
C ASP A 349 12.98 21.20 -22.34
N PRO A 350 12.30 20.06 -22.16
CA PRO A 350 12.89 18.74 -22.39
C PRO A 350 13.41 18.49 -23.80
N ILE A 351 12.81 19.12 -24.80
CA ILE A 351 13.22 19.00 -26.20
C ILE A 351 14.50 19.77 -26.44
N ASP A 352 14.55 21.03 -25.98
CA ASP A 352 15.73 21.88 -26.09
C ASP A 352 16.92 21.24 -25.39
N LEU A 353 16.72 20.75 -24.14
CA LEU A 353 17.75 20.04 -23.40
C LEU A 353 18.24 18.77 -24.09
N ALA A 354 17.36 18.02 -24.74
CA ALA A 354 17.71 16.81 -25.50
C ALA A 354 18.60 17.12 -26.70
N ILE A 355 18.26 18.17 -27.45
CA ILE A 355 19.02 18.61 -28.62
C ILE A 355 20.37 19.19 -28.18
N LEU A 356 20.42 20.04 -27.17
CA LEU A 356 21.64 20.58 -26.60
C LEU A 356 22.58 19.47 -26.10
N ALA A 357 22.05 18.48 -25.41
CA ALA A 357 22.81 17.31 -24.94
C ALA A 357 23.31 16.43 -26.10
N ALA A 358 22.56 16.30 -27.18
CA ALA A 358 22.99 15.59 -28.38
C ALA A 358 24.11 16.34 -29.10
N ALA A 359 23.95 17.64 -29.28
CA ALA A 359 24.93 18.49 -29.91
C ALA A 359 26.26 18.52 -29.15
N SER A 360 26.23 18.60 -27.82
CA SER A 360 27.42 18.60 -26.97
C SER A 360 28.28 17.33 -27.14
N ARG A 361 27.65 16.20 -27.47
CA ARG A 361 28.35 14.92 -27.68
C ARG A 361 29.05 14.80 -29.01
N THR A 362 28.68 15.62 -29.97
CA THR A 362 29.31 15.59 -31.32
C THR A 362 30.69 16.26 -31.36
N GLY A 363 31.00 17.09 -30.36
CA GLY A 363 32.25 17.87 -30.36
C GLY A 363 32.26 19.02 -31.36
N HIS A 364 31.21 19.27 -32.10
CA HIS A 364 31.11 20.41 -33.03
C HIS A 364 31.05 21.73 -32.25
N PRO A 365 31.82 22.76 -32.63
CA PRO A 365 31.75 24.08 -31.97
C PRO A 365 30.33 24.66 -32.02
N SER A 366 29.93 25.34 -30.95
CA SER A 366 28.68 26.08 -30.91
C SER A 366 28.78 27.35 -31.78
N TYR A 367 27.70 27.67 -32.49
CA TYR A 367 27.61 28.90 -33.25
C TYR A 367 27.29 30.10 -32.35
N PRO A 368 28.04 31.24 -32.48
CA PRO A 368 27.71 32.47 -31.76
C PRO A 368 26.32 32.98 -32.14
N ARG A 369 25.45 33.10 -31.15
CA ARG A 369 24.05 33.51 -31.34
C ARG A 369 23.93 35.07 -31.20
N SER A 370 23.43 35.75 -32.21
CA SER A 370 23.21 37.18 -32.22
C SER A 370 21.78 37.59 -31.83
N ALA A 371 20.78 36.73 -32.16
CA ALA A 371 19.39 36.93 -31.76
C ALA A 371 18.70 35.55 -31.59
N PHE A 372 17.65 35.51 -30.72
CA PHE A 372 16.86 34.32 -30.45
C PHE A 372 15.40 34.67 -30.31
N VAL A 373 14.55 33.85 -30.94
CA VAL A 373 13.09 33.86 -30.76
C VAL A 373 12.71 32.50 -30.15
N PRO A 374 12.21 32.48 -28.92
CA PRO A 374 11.84 31.23 -28.24
C PRO A 374 10.68 30.53 -28.96
N PHE A 375 10.49 29.26 -28.65
CA PHE A 375 9.36 28.49 -29.17
C PHE A 375 8.03 29.14 -28.77
N GLU A 376 7.18 29.37 -29.76
CA GLU A 376 5.84 29.89 -29.57
C GLU A 376 4.81 28.88 -30.07
N PRO A 377 3.79 28.51 -29.24
CA PRO A 377 2.75 27.55 -29.62
C PRO A 377 1.94 27.94 -30.87
N ALA A 378 1.78 29.25 -31.15
CA ALA A 378 1.05 29.74 -32.31
C ALA A 378 1.83 29.51 -33.60
N THR A 379 3.15 29.72 -33.58
CA THR A 379 4.02 29.56 -34.76
C THR A 379 4.62 28.16 -34.85
N LYS A 380 4.61 27.39 -33.74
CA LYS A 380 5.14 26.02 -33.57
C LYS A 380 6.60 25.88 -34.00
N ARG A 381 7.41 26.90 -33.79
CA ARG A 381 8.82 26.95 -34.08
C ARG A 381 9.59 27.87 -33.13
N SER A 382 10.90 27.66 -33.05
CA SER A 382 11.90 28.58 -32.49
C SER A 382 12.85 29.02 -33.59
N GLU A 383 13.47 30.18 -33.41
CA GLU A 383 14.39 30.77 -34.41
C GLU A 383 15.64 31.35 -33.73
N ALA A 384 16.76 31.26 -34.42
CA ALA A 384 18.00 31.92 -34.00
C ALA A 384 18.68 32.60 -35.20
N ARG A 385 19.40 33.71 -34.90
CA ARG A 385 20.39 34.25 -35.81
C ARG A 385 21.78 33.96 -35.29
N ILE A 386 22.61 33.39 -36.12
CA ILE A 386 23.98 32.97 -35.81
C ILE A 386 24.98 33.59 -36.74
N ASP A 387 26.22 33.64 -36.34
CA ASP A 387 27.37 33.92 -37.22
C ASP A 387 27.90 32.57 -37.71
N HIS A 388 27.87 32.38 -39.04
CA HIS A 388 28.40 31.21 -39.72
C HIS A 388 29.40 31.70 -40.76
N ASP A 389 30.70 31.49 -40.48
CA ASP A 389 31.83 31.93 -41.33
C ASP A 389 31.79 33.42 -41.73
N GLY A 390 31.42 34.29 -40.76
CA GLY A 390 31.32 35.72 -40.95
C GLY A 390 30.08 36.21 -41.70
N GLN A 391 29.11 35.30 -41.93
CA GLN A 391 27.81 35.62 -42.53
C GLN A 391 26.69 35.41 -41.50
N SER A 392 25.70 36.31 -41.51
CA SER A 392 24.49 36.12 -40.66
C SER A 392 23.56 35.07 -41.25
N TRP A 393 23.39 33.98 -40.53
CA TRP A 393 22.46 32.90 -40.88
C TRP A 393 21.23 32.93 -40.00
N ARG A 394 20.08 32.58 -40.60
CA ARG A 394 18.85 32.29 -39.88
C ARG A 394 18.72 30.79 -39.69
N VAL A 395 18.48 30.35 -38.45
CA VAL A 395 18.19 28.95 -38.11
C VAL A 395 16.79 28.87 -37.59
N VAL A 396 16.00 27.91 -38.05
CA VAL A 396 14.61 27.66 -37.66
C VAL A 396 14.47 26.20 -37.26
N LEU A 397 13.92 25.96 -36.07
CA LEU A 397 13.63 24.61 -35.56
C LEU A 397 12.13 24.50 -35.29
N GLY A 398 11.45 23.49 -35.82
CA GLY A 398 10.02 23.37 -35.64
C GLY A 398 9.39 22.12 -36.24
N GLN A 399 8.05 22.05 -36.23
CA GLN A 399 7.32 20.96 -36.88
C GLN A 399 7.65 20.89 -38.38
N PRO A 400 7.85 19.66 -38.93
CA PRO A 400 8.18 19.48 -40.35
C PRO A 400 7.22 20.21 -41.34
N ALA A 401 5.91 20.18 -41.04
CA ALA A 401 4.91 20.87 -41.85
C ALA A 401 5.07 22.40 -41.83
N ILE A 402 5.48 22.98 -40.71
CA ILE A 402 5.71 24.41 -40.54
C ILE A 402 6.98 24.84 -41.32
N ILE A 403 8.04 24.06 -41.18
CA ILE A 403 9.29 24.31 -41.90
C ILE A 403 9.10 24.15 -43.44
N ALA A 404 8.27 23.16 -43.85
CA ALA A 404 7.91 23.01 -45.28
C ALA A 404 7.11 24.19 -45.86
N GLY A 405 6.45 25.00 -45.02
CA GLY A 405 5.82 26.26 -45.41
C GLY A 405 6.82 27.41 -45.63
N LEU A 406 8.04 27.29 -45.11
CA LEU A 406 9.10 28.30 -45.24
C LEU A 406 10.10 27.96 -46.34
N VAL A 407 10.37 26.66 -46.55
CA VAL A 407 11.37 26.17 -47.53
C VAL A 407 10.92 24.82 -48.08
N ALA A 408 11.16 24.63 -49.40
CA ALA A 408 10.75 23.40 -50.09
C ALA A 408 11.35 22.15 -49.42
N ARG A 409 10.52 21.16 -49.18
CA ARG A 409 10.93 19.88 -48.62
C ARG A 409 11.71 19.07 -49.65
N PRO A 410 12.89 18.55 -49.31
CA PRO A 410 13.67 17.73 -50.21
C PRO A 410 12.99 16.38 -50.55
N PRO A 411 13.18 15.83 -51.77
CA PRO A 411 12.65 14.54 -52.15
C PRO A 411 13.15 13.41 -51.23
N GLY A 412 12.29 12.40 -50.93
CA GLY A 412 12.63 11.26 -50.07
C GLY A 412 12.60 11.53 -48.58
N THR A 413 12.21 12.74 -48.19
CA THR A 413 12.03 13.07 -46.75
C THR A 413 10.73 12.46 -46.16
N ASP A 414 9.70 12.32 -47.00
CA ASP A 414 8.39 11.85 -46.61
C ASP A 414 8.44 10.38 -46.11
N ASP A 415 9.17 9.51 -46.77
CA ASP A 415 9.34 8.11 -46.36
C ASP A 415 9.99 7.97 -45.00
N TRP A 416 10.92 8.88 -44.67
CA TRP A 416 11.56 8.89 -43.36
C TRP A 416 10.60 9.43 -42.26
N LEU A 417 9.87 10.50 -42.61
CA LEU A 417 8.86 11.08 -41.72
C LEU A 417 7.76 10.08 -41.40
N GLU A 418 7.24 9.37 -42.39
CA GLU A 418 6.20 8.37 -42.22
C GLU A 418 6.68 7.18 -41.37
N ARG A 419 7.87 6.64 -41.67
CA ARG A 419 8.45 5.55 -40.89
C ARG A 419 8.68 5.93 -39.45
N ARG A 420 9.43 7.01 -39.19
CA ARG A 420 9.76 7.43 -37.82
C ARG A 420 8.56 7.97 -37.07
N GLY A 421 7.63 8.67 -37.74
CA GLY A 421 6.36 9.06 -37.19
C GLY A 421 5.47 7.84 -36.81
N GLY A 422 5.43 6.83 -37.68
CA GLY A 422 4.73 5.56 -37.42
C GLY A 422 5.35 4.72 -36.32
N GLU A 423 6.66 4.86 -36.05
CA GLU A 423 7.36 4.28 -34.90
C GLU A 423 7.16 5.07 -33.60
N GLY A 424 6.51 6.26 -33.67
CA GLY A 424 6.15 7.08 -32.51
C GLY A 424 7.19 8.11 -32.13
N TYR A 425 8.16 8.38 -32.97
CA TYR A 425 9.13 9.45 -32.70
C TYR A 425 8.51 10.84 -32.93
N ARG A 426 8.86 11.77 -32.04
CA ARG A 426 8.58 13.19 -32.25
C ARG A 426 9.64 13.75 -33.20
N ILE A 427 9.20 14.24 -34.34
CA ILE A 427 10.12 14.71 -35.37
C ILE A 427 10.09 16.24 -35.43
N LEU A 428 11.28 16.84 -35.43
CA LEU A 428 11.51 18.24 -35.70
C LEU A 428 12.34 18.40 -36.96
N ALA A 429 12.04 19.44 -37.73
CA ALA A 429 12.80 19.83 -38.89
C ALA A 429 13.67 21.05 -38.58
N VAL A 430 14.84 21.09 -39.21
CA VAL A 430 15.79 22.18 -39.10
C VAL A 430 15.95 22.84 -40.48
N GLY A 431 15.68 24.15 -40.53
CA GLY A 431 16.01 24.99 -41.65
C GLY A 431 17.12 25.94 -41.28
N ALA A 432 18.14 26.13 -42.12
CA ALA A 432 19.17 27.12 -41.87
C ALA A 432 19.71 27.69 -43.20
N GLY A 433 20.23 28.90 -43.16
CA GLY A 433 20.85 29.56 -44.30
C GLY A 433 20.96 31.08 -44.16
N PRO A 434 21.65 31.74 -45.12
CA PRO A 434 21.71 33.21 -45.16
C PRO A 434 20.31 33.83 -45.21
N GLU A 435 20.18 35.05 -44.73
CA GLU A 435 18.89 35.73 -44.71
C GLU A 435 18.32 35.85 -46.15
N GLY A 436 17.12 35.30 -46.38
CA GLY A 436 16.49 35.22 -47.72
C GLY A 436 16.81 33.94 -48.53
N ALA A 437 17.73 33.08 -48.09
CA ALA A 437 18.13 31.83 -48.75
C ALA A 437 18.06 30.61 -47.77
N LEU A 438 16.97 30.52 -46.99
CA LEU A 438 16.74 29.40 -46.06
C LEU A 438 16.71 28.06 -46.82
N GLN A 439 17.40 27.07 -46.32
CA GLN A 439 17.44 25.70 -46.86
C GLN A 439 17.00 24.69 -45.82
N TRP A 440 16.45 23.57 -46.26
CA TRP A 440 16.14 22.44 -45.42
C TRP A 440 17.43 21.69 -45.06
N ILE A 441 17.85 21.71 -43.79
CA ILE A 441 19.11 21.14 -43.35
C ILE A 441 18.96 19.70 -42.88
N GLY A 442 17.81 19.32 -42.30
CA GLY A 442 17.59 17.97 -41.87
C GLY A 442 16.44 17.78 -40.86
N LEU A 443 16.39 16.59 -40.33
CA LEU A 443 15.36 16.15 -39.40
C LEU A 443 16.01 15.57 -38.13
N VAL A 444 15.40 15.83 -36.99
CA VAL A 444 15.79 15.30 -35.67
C VAL A 444 14.62 14.53 -35.09
N ALA A 445 14.81 13.24 -34.79
CA ALA A 445 13.82 12.40 -34.14
C ALA A 445 14.11 12.28 -32.65
N LEU A 446 13.10 12.55 -31.83
CA LEU A 446 13.16 12.46 -30.38
C LEU A 446 12.17 11.41 -29.86
N ALA A 447 12.55 10.73 -28.81
CA ALA A 447 11.68 9.83 -28.08
C ALA A 447 12.00 9.89 -26.59
N ASP A 448 11.03 9.47 -25.80
CA ASP A 448 11.25 9.13 -24.39
C ASP A 448 11.66 7.65 -24.32
N PRO A 449 12.93 7.32 -24.02
CA PRO A 449 13.43 5.96 -24.11
C PRO A 449 12.79 5.07 -23.03
N ILE A 450 12.53 3.82 -23.43
CA ILE A 450 12.15 2.77 -22.51
C ILE A 450 13.28 2.59 -21.47
N ARG A 451 12.93 2.32 -20.25
CA ARG A 451 13.90 2.02 -19.17
C ARG A 451 14.55 0.66 -19.44
N ASP A 452 15.85 0.56 -19.24
CA ASP A 452 16.62 -0.67 -19.47
C ASP A 452 16.15 -1.81 -18.57
N ASP A 453 15.65 -1.49 -17.35
CA ASP A 453 15.16 -2.44 -16.35
C ASP A 453 13.69 -2.87 -16.59
N ALA A 454 12.91 -2.14 -17.40
CA ALA A 454 11.49 -2.38 -17.55
C ALA A 454 11.14 -3.80 -18.07
N PRO A 455 11.78 -4.36 -19.11
CA PRO A 455 11.41 -5.71 -19.59
C PRO A 455 11.64 -6.79 -18.54
N ALA A 456 12.73 -6.72 -17.77
CA ALA A 456 13.04 -7.69 -16.71
C ALA A 456 12.02 -7.60 -15.56
N LEU A 457 11.63 -6.39 -15.16
CA LEU A 457 10.66 -6.16 -14.09
C LEU A 457 9.23 -6.53 -14.51
N LEU A 458 8.86 -6.30 -15.80
CA LEU A 458 7.60 -6.79 -16.36
C LEU A 458 7.55 -8.32 -16.36
N GLY A 459 8.66 -8.99 -16.72
CA GLY A 459 8.81 -10.44 -16.60
C GLY A 459 8.61 -10.90 -15.15
N ARG A 460 9.19 -10.19 -14.19
CA ARG A 460 9.01 -10.51 -12.77
C ARG A 460 7.58 -10.33 -12.28
N LEU A 461 6.87 -9.29 -12.71
CA LEU A 461 5.45 -9.11 -12.42
C LEU A 461 4.61 -10.25 -13.03
N ALA A 462 4.93 -10.67 -14.25
CA ALA A 462 4.26 -11.81 -14.90
C ALA A 462 4.50 -13.13 -14.14
N GLU A 463 5.72 -13.40 -13.64
CA GLU A 463 6.02 -14.53 -12.75
C GLU A 463 5.21 -14.48 -11.45
N LEU A 464 4.92 -13.29 -10.96
CA LEU A 464 4.02 -13.06 -9.83
C LEU A 464 2.53 -13.12 -10.24
N GLY A 465 2.18 -13.44 -11.49
CA GLY A 465 0.81 -13.49 -11.98
C GLY A 465 0.13 -12.13 -12.04
N VAL A 466 0.91 -11.04 -12.11
CA VAL A 466 0.41 -9.69 -12.32
C VAL A 466 0.54 -9.34 -13.79
N ARG A 467 -0.57 -9.20 -14.48
CA ARG A 467 -0.59 -8.76 -15.89
C ARG A 467 -0.46 -7.25 -15.97
N VAL A 468 0.39 -6.79 -16.87
CA VAL A 468 0.58 -5.35 -17.08
C VAL A 468 -0.11 -4.91 -18.36
N VAL A 469 -0.89 -3.84 -18.27
CA VAL A 469 -1.60 -3.17 -19.36
C VAL A 469 -1.08 -1.73 -19.42
N MET A 470 -0.44 -1.37 -20.53
CA MET A 470 0.08 -0.01 -20.70
C MET A 470 -1.05 0.97 -20.97
N VAL A 471 -1.01 2.15 -20.35
CA VAL A 471 -2.00 3.22 -20.56
C VAL A 471 -1.28 4.48 -21.02
N THR A 472 -1.70 5.05 -22.15
CA THR A 472 -1.01 6.25 -22.70
C THR A 472 -1.94 7.14 -23.50
N GLY A 473 -1.69 8.45 -23.45
CA GLY A 473 -2.29 9.44 -24.34
C GLY A 473 -1.70 9.46 -25.76
N ASP A 474 -0.65 8.66 -26.03
CA ASP A 474 -0.03 8.58 -27.33
C ASP A 474 -0.97 8.02 -28.41
N ALA A 475 -0.67 8.34 -29.65
CA ALA A 475 -1.36 7.76 -30.81
C ALA A 475 -1.17 6.23 -30.88
N PRO A 476 -2.15 5.47 -31.43
CA PRO A 476 -2.10 4.01 -31.49
C PRO A 476 -0.83 3.41 -32.14
N PRO A 477 -0.23 3.97 -33.20
CA PRO A 477 1.02 3.45 -33.74
C PRO A 477 2.18 3.49 -32.74
N THR A 478 2.34 4.60 -32.02
CA THR A 478 3.35 4.79 -31.00
C THR A 478 3.15 3.78 -29.85
N ALA A 479 1.93 3.69 -29.33
CA ALA A 479 1.61 2.76 -28.26
C ALA A 479 1.88 1.30 -28.66
N ARG A 480 1.53 0.89 -29.88
CA ARG A 480 1.84 -0.44 -30.40
C ARG A 480 3.34 -0.72 -30.50
N SER A 481 4.13 0.29 -30.91
CA SER A 481 5.59 0.17 -30.98
C SER A 481 6.19 -0.03 -29.57
N VAL A 482 5.80 0.78 -28.60
CA VAL A 482 6.28 0.68 -27.22
C VAL A 482 5.86 -0.63 -26.56
N ALA A 483 4.58 -1.04 -26.71
CA ALA A 483 4.09 -2.31 -26.12
C ALA A 483 4.87 -3.51 -26.66
N ARG A 484 5.17 -3.53 -27.97
CA ARG A 484 5.98 -4.58 -28.62
C ARG A 484 7.41 -4.59 -28.09
N SER A 485 8.05 -3.42 -27.94
CA SER A 485 9.41 -3.30 -27.41
C SER A 485 9.52 -3.73 -25.95
N LEU A 486 8.44 -3.59 -25.18
CA LEU A 486 8.33 -4.07 -23.79
C LEU A 486 7.98 -5.55 -23.68
N GLY A 487 7.68 -6.24 -24.79
CA GLY A 487 7.26 -7.63 -24.77
C GLY A 487 5.83 -7.85 -24.27
N LEU A 488 5.00 -6.82 -24.23
CA LEU A 488 3.60 -6.94 -23.82
C LEU A 488 2.79 -7.65 -24.93
N SER A 489 2.07 -8.70 -24.55
CA SER A 489 1.28 -9.52 -25.48
C SER A 489 -0.19 -9.10 -25.49
N GLY A 490 -0.77 -9.05 -26.69
CA GLY A 490 -2.18 -8.72 -26.92
C GLY A 490 -2.34 -7.47 -27.80
N PRO A 491 -3.58 -7.15 -28.19
CA PRO A 491 -3.88 -5.95 -28.98
C PRO A 491 -3.70 -4.68 -28.14
N VAL A 492 -3.46 -3.56 -28.80
CA VAL A 492 -3.55 -2.23 -28.20
C VAL A 492 -4.93 -1.67 -28.55
N GLY A 493 -5.77 -1.49 -27.54
CA GLY A 493 -7.07 -0.86 -27.68
C GLY A 493 -6.97 0.66 -27.83
N GLU A 494 -8.04 1.25 -28.29
CA GLU A 494 -8.21 2.69 -28.44
C GLU A 494 -9.24 3.20 -27.42
N ARG A 495 -9.44 4.49 -27.36
CA ARG A 495 -10.39 5.13 -26.42
C ARG A 495 -11.79 4.49 -26.42
N GLY A 496 -12.29 4.10 -27.60
CA GLY A 496 -13.61 3.47 -27.73
C GLY A 496 -13.72 2.10 -27.09
N ASP A 497 -12.59 1.42 -26.86
CA ASP A 497 -12.54 0.08 -26.28
C ASP A 497 -12.49 0.09 -24.75
N VAL A 498 -12.33 1.24 -24.10
CA VAL A 498 -12.19 1.38 -22.65
C VAL A 498 -13.39 0.83 -21.88
N ALA A 499 -14.61 1.04 -22.38
CA ALA A 499 -15.82 0.52 -21.76
C ALA A 499 -15.91 -1.02 -21.78
N HIS A 500 -15.20 -1.66 -22.71
CA HIS A 500 -15.13 -3.11 -22.88
C HIS A 500 -13.71 -3.64 -22.61
N ALA A 501 -12.92 -2.87 -21.85
CA ALA A 501 -11.56 -3.22 -21.54
C ALA A 501 -11.50 -4.61 -20.87
N SER A 502 -10.54 -5.42 -21.28
CA SER A 502 -10.28 -6.73 -20.70
C SER A 502 -8.78 -6.90 -20.42
N ALA A 503 -8.44 -7.86 -19.59
CA ALA A 503 -7.04 -8.21 -19.32
C ALA A 503 -6.29 -8.72 -20.56
N GLU A 504 -6.96 -9.00 -21.70
CA GLU A 504 -6.31 -9.48 -22.92
C GLU A 504 -5.54 -8.40 -23.67
N TYR A 505 -5.88 -7.13 -23.47
CA TYR A 505 -5.18 -6.02 -24.10
C TYR A 505 -3.76 -5.88 -23.53
N SER A 506 -2.81 -5.52 -24.41
CA SER A 506 -1.44 -5.12 -24.01
C SER A 506 -1.36 -3.66 -23.58
N GLY A 507 -2.33 -2.85 -23.96
CA GLY A 507 -2.41 -1.44 -23.59
C GLY A 507 -3.59 -0.73 -24.23
N PHE A 508 -3.76 0.55 -23.85
CA PHE A 508 -4.76 1.47 -24.39
C PHE A 508 -4.09 2.77 -24.82
N ALA A 509 -4.38 3.21 -26.05
CA ALA A 509 -3.81 4.38 -26.72
C ALA A 509 -4.84 5.51 -26.85
N GLY A 510 -4.38 6.76 -26.92
CA GLY A 510 -5.23 7.94 -27.06
C GLY A 510 -6.16 8.16 -25.86
N VAL A 511 -5.77 7.71 -24.68
CA VAL A 511 -6.57 7.73 -23.44
C VAL A 511 -6.41 9.07 -22.74
N TYR A 512 -7.52 9.74 -22.46
CA TYR A 512 -7.55 10.96 -21.67
C TYR A 512 -7.67 10.65 -20.16
N PRO A 513 -7.49 11.65 -19.28
CA PRO A 513 -7.58 11.45 -17.82
C PRO A 513 -8.86 10.77 -17.33
N GLU A 514 -10.01 11.13 -17.88
CA GLU A 514 -11.31 10.56 -17.55
C GLU A 514 -11.40 9.09 -17.95
N ASP A 515 -10.87 8.76 -19.13
CA ASP A 515 -10.85 7.40 -19.65
C ASP A 515 -9.98 6.47 -18.76
N LYS A 516 -8.89 6.98 -18.13
CA LYS A 516 -8.07 6.21 -17.19
C LYS A 516 -8.87 5.77 -15.97
N PHE A 517 -9.71 6.64 -15.43
CA PHE A 517 -10.62 6.31 -14.32
C PHE A 517 -11.63 5.23 -14.74
N ASP A 518 -12.28 5.41 -15.89
CA ASP A 518 -13.27 4.47 -16.42
C ASP A 518 -12.64 3.11 -16.76
N LEU A 519 -11.41 3.10 -17.25
CA LEU A 519 -10.63 1.87 -17.50
C LEU A 519 -10.45 1.06 -16.21
N VAL A 520 -9.97 1.69 -15.14
CA VAL A 520 -9.80 1.02 -13.85
C VAL A 520 -11.14 0.46 -13.37
N ARG A 521 -12.20 1.27 -13.43
CA ARG A 521 -13.56 0.86 -13.01
C ARG A 521 -14.11 -0.30 -13.84
N SER A 522 -13.89 -0.31 -15.17
CA SER A 522 -14.32 -1.38 -16.06
C SER A 522 -13.63 -2.71 -15.72
N LEU A 523 -12.33 -2.67 -15.42
CA LEU A 523 -11.58 -3.85 -15.02
C LEU A 523 -11.97 -4.37 -13.63
N GLN A 524 -12.22 -3.47 -12.69
CA GLN A 524 -12.76 -3.79 -11.35
C GLN A 524 -14.13 -4.46 -11.42
N ALA A 525 -15.01 -4.01 -12.32
CA ALA A 525 -16.34 -4.62 -12.53
C ALA A 525 -16.26 -6.09 -12.97
N GLN A 526 -15.11 -6.53 -13.52
CA GLN A 526 -14.82 -7.92 -13.88
C GLN A 526 -14.23 -8.73 -12.70
N GLY A 527 -14.18 -8.16 -11.51
CA GLY A 527 -13.63 -8.79 -10.30
C GLY A 527 -12.11 -8.80 -10.25
N ARG A 528 -11.42 -7.93 -11.04
CA ARG A 528 -9.97 -7.77 -10.99
C ARG A 528 -9.57 -6.86 -9.83
N ILE A 529 -8.42 -7.14 -9.24
CA ILE A 529 -7.76 -6.25 -8.28
C ILE A 529 -6.72 -5.45 -9.04
N VAL A 530 -7.06 -4.18 -9.30
CA VAL A 530 -6.35 -3.33 -10.25
C VAL A 530 -5.34 -2.44 -9.54
N GLY A 531 -4.09 -2.52 -10.00
CA GLY A 531 -3.07 -1.51 -9.74
C GLY A 531 -3.12 -0.40 -10.79
N MET A 532 -2.81 0.83 -10.42
CA MET A 532 -2.64 1.96 -11.35
C MET A 532 -1.41 2.77 -10.99
N THR A 533 -0.55 3.04 -11.98
CA THR A 533 0.56 3.98 -11.81
C THR A 533 0.24 5.31 -12.47
N GLY A 534 0.79 6.40 -11.89
CA GLY A 534 0.65 7.72 -12.48
C GLY A 534 1.60 8.73 -11.85
N ASP A 535 1.85 9.83 -12.57
CA ASP A 535 2.75 10.91 -12.12
C ASP A 535 2.07 12.28 -12.10
N GLY A 536 0.96 12.44 -12.80
CA GLY A 536 0.28 13.73 -13.00
C GLY A 536 -0.99 13.93 -12.18
N VAL A 537 -1.43 15.18 -12.16
CA VAL A 537 -2.75 15.58 -11.62
C VAL A 537 -3.88 14.82 -12.33
N ASN A 538 -3.67 14.53 -13.61
CA ASN A 538 -4.61 13.84 -14.48
C ASN A 538 -4.84 12.38 -14.10
N ASP A 539 -3.88 11.76 -13.39
CA ASP A 539 -3.95 10.37 -12.95
C ASP A 539 -4.59 10.23 -11.57
N ALA A 540 -4.71 11.31 -10.81
CA ALA A 540 -5.19 11.30 -9.44
C ALA A 540 -6.56 10.59 -9.25
N PRO A 541 -7.57 10.78 -10.11
CA PRO A 541 -8.84 10.06 -10.00
C PRO A 541 -8.66 8.54 -10.18
N ALA A 542 -7.86 8.11 -11.17
CA ALA A 542 -7.59 6.70 -11.45
C ALA A 542 -6.74 6.05 -10.34
N LEU A 543 -5.73 6.78 -9.81
CA LEU A 543 -4.92 6.34 -8.67
C LEU A 543 -5.75 6.12 -7.41
N LYS A 544 -6.73 7.00 -7.15
CA LYS A 544 -7.63 6.87 -6.01
C LYS A 544 -8.65 5.76 -6.19
N GLN A 545 -9.12 5.52 -7.42
CA GLN A 545 -10.08 4.47 -7.75
C GLN A 545 -9.47 3.08 -7.63
N ALA A 546 -8.21 2.90 -8.04
CA ALA A 546 -7.53 1.61 -8.01
C ALA A 546 -7.37 1.07 -6.58
N GLU A 547 -7.45 -0.27 -6.41
CA GLU A 547 -7.10 -0.92 -5.14
C GLU A 547 -5.66 -0.60 -4.76
N VAL A 548 -4.75 -0.55 -5.75
CA VAL A 548 -3.33 -0.26 -5.55
C VAL A 548 -2.89 0.94 -6.41
N GLY A 549 -3.26 2.15 -5.98
CA GLY A 549 -2.76 3.37 -6.60
C GLY A 549 -1.28 3.58 -6.26
N VAL A 550 -0.42 3.76 -7.26
CA VAL A 550 1.03 3.92 -7.13
C VAL A 550 1.49 5.23 -7.77
N ALA A 551 1.94 6.18 -6.99
CA ALA A 551 2.59 7.38 -7.47
C ALA A 551 4.08 7.11 -7.72
N VAL A 552 4.57 7.43 -8.92
CA VAL A 552 6.00 7.26 -9.26
C VAL A 552 6.88 8.35 -8.63
N ALA A 553 8.19 8.18 -8.66
CA ALA A 553 9.14 9.07 -8.00
C ALA A 553 9.05 10.55 -8.45
N SER A 554 8.76 10.77 -9.73
CA SER A 554 8.59 12.10 -10.33
C SER A 554 7.17 12.68 -10.16
N ALA A 555 6.27 11.97 -9.48
CA ALA A 555 4.87 12.34 -9.39
C ALA A 555 4.66 13.68 -8.67
N THR A 556 3.63 14.40 -9.10
CA THR A 556 3.15 15.62 -8.45
C THR A 556 2.60 15.31 -7.06
N ASP A 557 2.54 16.31 -6.19
CA ASP A 557 2.03 16.13 -4.83
C ASP A 557 0.58 15.64 -4.80
N VAL A 558 -0.22 16.05 -5.79
CA VAL A 558 -1.60 15.58 -5.99
C VAL A 558 -1.65 14.07 -6.28
N ALA A 559 -0.81 13.60 -7.19
CA ALA A 559 -0.73 12.17 -7.50
C ALA A 559 -0.26 11.37 -6.27
N LYS A 560 0.75 11.87 -5.53
CA LYS A 560 1.24 11.26 -4.28
C LYS A 560 0.15 11.20 -3.20
N ALA A 561 -0.62 12.28 -3.03
CA ALA A 561 -1.71 12.32 -2.06
C ALA A 561 -2.89 11.40 -2.41
N SER A 562 -3.09 11.12 -3.70
CA SER A 562 -4.14 10.24 -4.20
C SER A 562 -3.75 8.76 -4.21
N ALA A 563 -2.46 8.46 -4.12
CA ALA A 563 -1.93 7.10 -4.19
C ALA A 563 -1.84 6.43 -2.82
N LYS A 564 -2.02 5.11 -2.79
CA LYS A 564 -1.78 4.28 -1.60
C LYS A 564 -0.30 3.92 -1.42
N ILE A 565 0.47 3.93 -2.51
CA ILE A 565 1.91 3.64 -2.54
C ILE A 565 2.62 4.78 -3.25
N VAL A 566 3.71 5.27 -2.69
CA VAL A 566 4.56 6.32 -3.29
C VAL A 566 5.98 5.79 -3.45
N LEU A 567 6.46 5.78 -4.68
CA LEU A 567 7.83 5.41 -4.99
C LEU A 567 8.74 6.63 -4.83
N THR A 568 9.87 6.46 -4.14
CA THR A 568 10.91 7.50 -4.03
C THR A 568 12.09 7.26 -4.97
N ARG A 569 12.11 6.09 -5.63
CA ARG A 569 13.07 5.71 -6.65
C ARG A 569 12.35 5.45 -7.97
N PRO A 570 12.94 5.86 -9.10
CA PRO A 570 12.32 5.65 -10.41
C PRO A 570 12.29 4.16 -10.79
N GLY A 571 11.29 3.77 -11.59
CA GLY A 571 11.15 2.42 -12.14
C GLY A 571 10.09 1.55 -11.44
N LEU A 572 9.98 0.31 -11.89
CA LEU A 572 8.95 -0.65 -11.47
C LEU A 572 9.38 -1.51 -10.26
N GLU A 573 10.66 -1.47 -9.85
CA GLU A 573 11.19 -2.31 -8.77
C GLU A 573 10.36 -2.18 -7.48
N GLY A 574 9.97 -0.95 -7.16
CA GLY A 574 9.15 -0.67 -5.98
C GLY A 574 7.77 -1.35 -6.03
N ILE A 575 7.19 -1.52 -7.22
CA ILE A 575 5.90 -2.19 -7.40
C ILE A 575 6.07 -3.70 -7.16
N VAL A 576 7.10 -4.31 -7.75
CA VAL A 576 7.45 -5.72 -7.49
C VAL A 576 7.62 -5.97 -5.99
N LEU A 577 8.38 -5.11 -5.32
CA LEU A 577 8.60 -5.20 -3.87
C LEU A 577 7.31 -5.06 -3.06
N ALA A 578 6.40 -4.18 -3.48
CA ALA A 578 5.10 -4.00 -2.82
C ALA A 578 4.24 -5.28 -2.92
N VAL A 579 4.16 -5.88 -4.12
CA VAL A 579 3.44 -7.15 -4.34
C VAL A 579 4.06 -8.27 -3.51
N GLU A 580 5.38 -8.42 -3.54
CA GLU A 580 6.09 -9.45 -2.76
C GLU A 580 5.87 -9.28 -1.24
N SER A 581 5.91 -8.05 -0.75
CA SER A 581 5.69 -7.74 0.67
C SER A 581 4.25 -7.99 1.08
N GLY A 582 3.30 -7.59 0.26
CA GLY A 582 1.89 -7.88 0.46
C GLY A 582 1.62 -9.38 0.59
N ARG A 583 2.17 -10.18 -0.33
CA ARG A 583 2.01 -11.64 -0.31
C ARG A 583 2.64 -12.29 0.92
N ARG A 584 3.74 -11.76 1.45
CA ARG A 584 4.30 -12.24 2.72
C ARG A 584 3.36 -11.97 3.90
N VAL A 585 2.79 -10.78 3.98
CA VAL A 585 1.78 -10.46 5.01
C VAL A 585 0.59 -11.40 4.90
N TYR A 586 0.05 -11.54 3.69
CA TYR A 586 -1.10 -12.40 3.42
C TYR A 586 -0.86 -13.86 3.82
N ARG A 587 0.33 -14.40 3.52
CA ARG A 587 0.72 -15.76 3.90
C ARG A 587 0.84 -15.97 5.40
N ARG A 588 1.38 -14.98 6.12
CA ARG A 588 1.44 -15.03 7.61
C ARG A 588 0.04 -15.05 8.20
N MET A 589 -0.85 -14.21 7.67
CA MET A 589 -2.24 -14.16 8.13
C MET A 589 -3.01 -15.44 7.81
N LEU A 590 -2.76 -16.06 6.65
CA LEU A 590 -3.33 -17.34 6.28
C LEU A 590 -2.92 -18.46 7.26
N THR A 591 -1.64 -18.50 7.62
CA THR A 591 -1.12 -19.46 8.62
C THR A 591 -1.82 -19.27 9.95
N TRP A 592 -1.93 -18.03 10.41
CA TRP A 592 -2.62 -17.69 11.65
C TRP A 592 -4.10 -18.13 11.60
N MET A 593 -4.79 -17.83 10.52
CA MET A 593 -6.21 -18.16 10.35
C MET A 593 -6.47 -19.66 10.32
N LEU A 594 -5.70 -20.43 9.54
CA LEU A 594 -5.81 -21.88 9.49
C LEU A 594 -5.57 -22.51 10.86
N ASN A 595 -4.55 -22.06 11.59
CA ASN A 595 -4.29 -22.51 12.95
C ASN A 595 -5.47 -22.23 13.88
N LYS A 596 -6.04 -21.02 13.82
CA LYS A 596 -7.18 -20.63 14.67
C LYS A 596 -8.43 -21.48 14.37
N ILE A 597 -8.79 -21.64 13.09
CA ILE A 597 -9.92 -22.47 12.66
C ILE A 597 -9.76 -23.91 13.15
N SER A 598 -8.61 -24.53 12.87
CA SER A 598 -8.35 -25.93 13.22
C SER A 598 -8.42 -26.15 14.71
N LYS A 599 -7.84 -25.25 15.47
CA LYS A 599 -7.77 -25.33 16.93
C LYS A 599 -9.11 -25.14 17.61
N THR A 600 -9.88 -24.14 17.18
CA THR A 600 -11.23 -23.91 17.71
C THR A 600 -12.09 -25.15 17.48
N ILE A 601 -12.09 -25.72 16.26
CA ILE A 601 -12.86 -26.94 15.95
C ILE A 601 -12.39 -28.11 16.81
N GLN A 602 -11.06 -28.33 16.95
CA GLN A 602 -10.50 -29.44 17.77
C GLN A 602 -10.96 -29.33 19.22
N ILE A 603 -10.79 -28.18 19.86
CA ILE A 603 -11.09 -27.95 21.28
C ILE A 603 -12.58 -28.17 21.55
N VAL A 604 -13.44 -27.49 20.78
CA VAL A 604 -14.88 -27.51 21.02
C VAL A 604 -15.46 -28.91 20.79
N LEU A 605 -15.05 -29.59 19.71
CA LEU A 605 -15.49 -30.97 19.46
C LEU A 605 -15.01 -31.94 20.53
N LEU A 606 -13.77 -31.80 21.04
CA LEU A 606 -13.26 -32.63 22.12
C LEU A 606 -14.09 -32.46 23.38
N LEU A 607 -14.33 -31.23 23.80
CA LEU A 607 -15.07 -30.93 25.02
C LEU A 607 -16.52 -31.41 24.94
N VAL A 608 -17.19 -31.15 23.85
CA VAL A 608 -18.58 -31.57 23.63
C VAL A 608 -18.67 -33.10 23.63
N ALA A 609 -17.79 -33.78 22.89
CA ALA A 609 -17.82 -35.24 22.82
C ALA A 609 -17.68 -35.92 24.18
N PHE A 610 -16.75 -35.44 25.02
CA PHE A 610 -16.59 -36.06 26.37
C PHE A 610 -17.64 -35.60 27.36
N ALA A 611 -18.18 -34.38 27.23
CA ALA A 611 -19.32 -33.96 28.07
C ALA A 611 -20.57 -34.78 27.79
N THR A 612 -20.79 -35.32 26.58
CA THR A 612 -21.94 -36.20 26.27
C THR A 612 -21.93 -37.54 27.04
N ILE A 613 -20.78 -37.94 27.57
CA ILE A 613 -20.63 -39.13 28.45
C ILE A 613 -20.37 -38.74 29.93
N GLY A 614 -20.58 -37.45 30.28
CA GLY A 614 -20.40 -36.99 31.64
C GLY A 614 -18.94 -36.81 32.09
N LEU A 615 -17.97 -36.83 31.17
CA LEU A 615 -16.55 -36.69 31.50
C LEU A 615 -16.05 -35.29 31.13
N PHE A 616 -15.76 -34.44 32.09
CA PHE A 616 -15.23 -33.10 31.89
C PHE A 616 -13.69 -33.14 31.85
N VAL A 617 -13.15 -33.29 30.66
CA VAL A 617 -11.70 -33.51 30.40
C VAL A 617 -10.81 -32.29 30.61
N THR A 618 -11.36 -31.14 30.99
CA THR A 618 -10.63 -29.90 31.29
C THR A 618 -11.44 -29.03 32.25
N THR A 619 -10.85 -27.96 32.77
CA THR A 619 -11.50 -26.96 33.63
C THR A 619 -11.59 -25.60 32.88
N PRO A 620 -12.52 -24.70 33.25
CA PRO A 620 -12.59 -23.34 32.71
C PRO A 620 -11.25 -22.61 32.76
N LEU A 621 -10.54 -22.67 33.89
CA LEU A 621 -9.23 -22.08 34.06
C LEU A 621 -8.19 -22.60 33.06
N LEU A 622 -8.13 -23.93 32.84
CA LEU A 622 -7.18 -24.54 31.91
C LEU A 622 -7.48 -24.16 30.48
N ILE A 623 -8.75 -24.04 30.07
CA ILE A 623 -9.12 -23.57 28.74
C ILE A 623 -8.64 -22.12 28.54
N LEU A 624 -8.84 -21.30 29.56
CA LEU A 624 -8.42 -19.89 29.50
C LEU A 624 -6.89 -19.77 29.38
N LEU A 625 -6.14 -20.48 30.21
CA LEU A 625 -4.68 -20.53 30.13
C LEU A 625 -4.19 -21.02 28.75
N MET A 626 -4.88 -22.02 28.19
CA MET A 626 -4.58 -22.54 26.85
C MET A 626 -4.81 -21.48 25.76
N ILE A 627 -5.89 -20.70 25.82
CA ILE A 627 -6.15 -19.62 24.85
C ILE A 627 -5.02 -18.62 24.87
N PHE A 628 -4.61 -18.17 26.07
CA PHE A 628 -3.53 -17.19 26.21
C PHE A 628 -2.17 -17.71 25.75
N ALA A 629 -1.79 -18.93 26.16
CA ALA A 629 -0.56 -19.58 25.75
C ALA A 629 -0.46 -19.64 24.23
N ASN A 630 -1.51 -20.08 23.60
CA ASN A 630 -1.59 -20.23 22.15
C ASN A 630 -1.63 -18.89 21.40
N ASP A 631 -2.33 -17.89 21.93
CA ASP A 631 -2.39 -16.57 21.32
C ASP A 631 -1.02 -15.89 21.38
N PHE A 632 -0.27 -16.04 22.48
CA PHE A 632 1.09 -15.52 22.61
C PHE A 632 2.03 -16.10 21.52
N VAL A 633 2.00 -17.41 21.30
CA VAL A 633 2.80 -18.06 20.26
C VAL A 633 2.33 -17.64 18.87
N SER A 634 1.01 -17.61 18.63
CA SER A 634 0.44 -17.28 17.32
C SER A 634 0.72 -15.84 16.87
N MET A 635 0.86 -14.89 17.81
CA MET A 635 1.27 -13.52 17.48
C MET A 635 2.66 -13.46 16.83
N SER A 636 3.57 -14.34 17.21
CA SER A 636 4.91 -14.40 16.65
C SER A 636 4.95 -14.81 15.16
N VAL A 637 3.86 -15.40 14.63
CA VAL A 637 3.70 -15.68 13.19
C VAL A 637 3.81 -14.40 12.35
N GLY A 638 3.44 -13.24 12.90
CA GLY A 638 3.61 -11.95 12.23
C GLY A 638 5.07 -11.65 11.83
N THR A 639 6.04 -12.30 12.48
CA THR A 639 7.48 -12.15 12.19
C THR A 639 8.03 -13.26 11.29
N ASP A 640 7.24 -14.28 10.94
CA ASP A 640 7.73 -15.48 10.27
C ASP A 640 8.16 -15.24 8.82
N GLN A 641 9.06 -16.09 8.33
CA GLN A 641 9.59 -16.05 6.98
C GLN A 641 8.65 -16.81 6.05
N ALA A 642 7.67 -16.10 5.47
CA ALA A 642 6.73 -16.69 4.52
C ALA A 642 7.29 -16.70 3.10
N ARG A 643 7.15 -17.84 2.39
CA ARG A 643 7.44 -17.93 0.96
C ARG A 643 6.39 -17.19 0.14
N ILE A 644 6.82 -16.52 -0.94
CA ILE A 644 5.96 -15.73 -1.82
C ILE A 644 5.19 -16.67 -2.76
N SER A 645 3.89 -16.41 -2.97
CA SER A 645 3.08 -17.10 -3.97
C SER A 645 3.40 -16.63 -5.38
N ALA A 646 3.34 -17.55 -6.37
CA ALA A 646 3.51 -17.22 -7.78
C ALA A 646 2.26 -16.56 -8.42
N GLY A 647 1.14 -16.51 -7.71
CA GLY A 647 -0.11 -15.91 -8.19
C GLY A 647 -0.75 -15.01 -7.13
N PRO A 648 -1.78 -14.23 -7.52
CA PRO A 648 -2.55 -13.40 -6.60
C PRO A 648 -3.13 -14.24 -5.46
N ASP A 649 -2.95 -13.76 -4.25
CA ASP A 649 -3.50 -14.43 -3.07
C ASP A 649 -4.94 -13.96 -2.85
N GLN A 650 -5.91 -14.85 -2.99
CA GLN A 650 -7.33 -14.62 -2.66
C GLN A 650 -7.80 -15.68 -1.67
N TRP A 651 -8.53 -15.26 -0.64
CA TRP A 651 -9.09 -16.19 0.34
C TRP A 651 -10.49 -16.62 -0.06
N ASP A 652 -10.65 -17.94 -0.15
CA ASP A 652 -11.96 -18.59 -0.18
C ASP A 652 -12.24 -19.16 1.21
N VAL A 653 -13.19 -18.56 1.92
CA VAL A 653 -13.55 -18.94 3.30
C VAL A 653 -13.95 -20.42 3.39
N ARG A 654 -14.67 -20.94 2.39
CA ARG A 654 -15.09 -22.36 2.36
C ARG A 654 -13.87 -23.27 2.31
N ARG A 655 -12.89 -22.95 1.48
CA ARG A 655 -11.64 -23.73 1.36
C ARG A 655 -10.82 -23.68 2.65
N LEU A 656 -10.76 -22.51 3.30
CA LEU A 656 -10.08 -22.36 4.59
C LEU A 656 -10.70 -23.24 5.67
N ILE A 657 -12.03 -23.21 5.78
CA ILE A 657 -12.76 -24.05 6.74
C ILE A 657 -12.53 -25.53 6.44
N MET A 658 -12.54 -25.95 5.17
CA MET A 658 -12.31 -27.37 4.79
C MET A 658 -10.91 -27.83 5.19
N VAL A 659 -9.87 -27.05 4.91
CA VAL A 659 -8.50 -27.38 5.34
C VAL A 659 -8.39 -27.38 6.86
N GLY A 660 -8.93 -26.34 7.52
CA GLY A 660 -8.93 -26.24 8.97
C GLY A 660 -9.65 -27.40 9.67
N ALA A 661 -10.82 -27.79 9.18
CA ALA A 661 -11.59 -28.91 9.69
C ALA A 661 -10.87 -30.26 9.49
N SER A 662 -10.24 -30.47 8.32
CA SER A 662 -9.45 -31.69 8.07
C SER A 662 -8.28 -31.81 9.05
N MET A 663 -7.57 -30.71 9.33
CA MET A 663 -6.49 -30.68 10.32
C MET A 663 -7.03 -30.90 11.74
N ALA A 664 -8.11 -30.23 12.09
CA ALA A 664 -8.77 -30.39 13.38
C ALA A 664 -9.17 -31.84 13.64
N PHE A 665 -9.76 -32.51 12.64
CA PHE A 665 -10.15 -33.93 12.74
C PHE A 665 -8.94 -34.82 12.98
N GLY A 666 -7.83 -34.62 12.27
CA GLY A 666 -6.61 -35.39 12.50
C GLY A 666 -6.07 -35.27 13.94
N TRP A 667 -6.00 -34.03 14.44
CA TRP A 667 -5.54 -33.76 15.81
C TRP A 667 -6.56 -34.21 16.86
N LEU A 668 -7.85 -34.11 16.58
CA LEU A 668 -8.92 -34.62 17.47
C LEU A 668 -8.77 -36.12 17.75
N LEU A 669 -8.39 -36.93 16.76
CA LEU A 669 -8.12 -38.34 16.98
C LEU A 669 -6.96 -38.58 17.95
N VAL A 670 -5.92 -37.75 17.89
CA VAL A 670 -4.80 -37.80 18.83
C VAL A 670 -5.28 -37.44 20.25
N SER A 671 -6.05 -36.35 20.38
CA SER A 671 -6.63 -35.93 21.66
C SER A 671 -7.55 -37.01 22.25
N PHE A 672 -8.41 -37.63 21.43
CA PHE A 672 -9.25 -38.78 21.87
C PHE A 672 -8.38 -39.95 22.38
N ALA A 673 -7.32 -40.30 21.67
CA ALA A 673 -6.42 -41.37 22.10
C ALA A 673 -5.78 -41.06 23.47
N VAL A 674 -5.32 -39.82 23.68
CA VAL A 674 -4.74 -39.39 24.98
C VAL A 674 -5.77 -39.51 26.11
N VAL A 675 -7.00 -39.03 25.88
CA VAL A 675 -8.08 -39.11 26.90
C VAL A 675 -8.46 -40.56 27.19
N ILE A 676 -8.67 -41.37 26.16
CA ILE A 676 -9.08 -42.78 26.32
C ILE A 676 -7.98 -43.56 27.05
N VAL A 677 -6.74 -43.44 26.62
CA VAL A 677 -5.59 -44.12 27.27
C VAL A 677 -5.44 -43.63 28.72
N GLY A 678 -5.52 -42.34 28.97
CA GLY A 678 -5.38 -41.76 30.32
C GLY A 678 -6.50 -42.19 31.26
N ALA A 679 -7.76 -42.13 30.80
CA ALA A 679 -8.93 -42.42 31.61
C ALA A 679 -9.17 -43.93 31.82
N TYR A 680 -9.02 -44.76 30.79
CA TYR A 680 -9.48 -46.17 30.79
C TYR A 680 -8.36 -47.21 30.82
N VAL A 681 -7.10 -46.85 30.43
CA VAL A 681 -5.96 -47.75 30.45
C VAL A 681 -5.03 -47.46 31.62
N ILE A 682 -4.64 -46.19 31.80
CA ILE A 682 -3.73 -45.82 32.88
C ILE A 682 -4.50 -45.51 34.18
N HIS A 683 -5.80 -45.13 34.05
CA HIS A 683 -6.68 -44.76 35.15
C HIS A 683 -6.19 -43.54 35.93
N TRP A 684 -5.76 -42.50 35.22
CA TRP A 684 -5.35 -41.27 35.89
C TRP A 684 -6.51 -40.66 36.70
N PRO A 685 -6.19 -40.03 37.85
CA PRO A 685 -7.15 -39.19 38.54
C PRO A 685 -7.64 -38.08 37.62
N LEU A 686 -8.92 -37.68 37.73
CA LEU A 686 -9.54 -36.72 36.83
C LEU A 686 -8.73 -35.42 36.73
N ALA A 687 -8.23 -34.89 37.83
CA ALA A 687 -7.44 -33.67 37.86
C ALA A 687 -6.11 -33.81 37.07
N THR A 688 -5.44 -34.97 37.16
CA THR A 688 -4.22 -35.27 36.38
C THR A 688 -4.55 -35.40 34.90
N LEU A 689 -5.65 -36.09 34.56
CA LEU A 689 -6.13 -36.22 33.17
C LEU A 689 -6.40 -34.82 32.56
N GLN A 690 -7.07 -33.95 33.31
CA GLN A 690 -7.36 -32.57 32.86
C GLN A 690 -6.09 -31.79 32.55
N THR A 691 -5.05 -31.90 33.37
CA THR A 691 -3.74 -31.27 33.14
C THR A 691 -3.05 -31.85 31.91
N VAL A 692 -3.08 -33.17 31.71
CA VAL A 692 -2.46 -33.83 30.54
C VAL A 692 -3.18 -33.42 29.26
N VAL A 693 -4.51 -33.38 29.26
CA VAL A 693 -5.31 -32.92 28.11
C VAL A 693 -5.04 -31.46 27.80
N PHE A 694 -4.95 -30.63 28.83
CA PHE A 694 -4.55 -29.22 28.65
C PHE A 694 -3.20 -29.09 27.94
N LEU A 695 -2.16 -29.80 28.42
CA LEU A 695 -0.82 -29.79 27.80
C LEU A 695 -0.87 -30.33 26.36
N GLU A 696 -1.63 -31.40 26.11
CA GLU A 696 -1.80 -31.94 24.76
C GLU A 696 -2.40 -30.91 23.82
N LEU A 697 -3.47 -30.23 24.22
CA LEU A 697 -4.12 -29.21 23.41
C LEU A 697 -3.22 -27.99 23.15
N VAL A 698 -2.34 -27.62 24.07
CA VAL A 698 -1.34 -26.56 23.82
C VAL A 698 -0.28 -27.05 22.82
N PHE A 699 0.32 -28.21 23.07
CA PHE A 699 1.43 -28.73 22.25
C PHE A 699 0.95 -29.10 20.85
N SER A 700 -0.22 -29.74 20.71
CA SER A 700 -0.83 -30.03 19.40
C SER A 700 -1.16 -28.75 18.62
N GLY A 701 -1.62 -27.74 19.31
CA GLY A 701 -1.88 -26.44 18.69
C GLY A 701 -0.61 -25.72 18.16
N GLN A 702 0.51 -25.84 18.86
CA GLN A 702 1.79 -25.36 18.37
C GLN A 702 2.29 -26.20 17.19
N ALA A 703 2.21 -27.53 17.30
CA ALA A 703 2.57 -28.43 16.21
C ALA A 703 1.76 -28.15 14.94
N MET A 704 0.44 -27.92 15.08
CA MET A 704 -0.45 -27.54 13.99
C MET A 704 -0.03 -26.20 13.37
N LEU A 705 0.37 -25.23 14.17
CA LEU A 705 0.88 -23.95 13.67
C LEU A 705 2.09 -24.14 12.75
N TYR A 706 3.05 -24.99 13.15
CA TYR A 706 4.20 -25.33 12.32
C TYR A 706 3.81 -26.09 11.05
N GLN A 707 2.80 -26.95 11.10
CA GLN A 707 2.29 -27.68 9.94
C GLN A 707 1.67 -26.73 8.91
N VAL A 708 0.71 -25.87 9.32
CA VAL A 708 -0.04 -25.00 8.40
C VAL A 708 0.79 -23.83 7.87
N ARG A 709 1.96 -23.54 8.47
CA ARG A 709 2.91 -22.54 8.02
C ARG A 709 3.41 -22.82 6.61
N GLU A 710 3.65 -24.11 6.28
CA GLU A 710 4.13 -24.57 4.99
C GLU A 710 3.08 -25.37 4.24
N ARG A 711 2.94 -25.13 2.95
CA ARG A 711 2.03 -25.89 2.07
C ARG A 711 2.66 -27.17 1.56
N GLY A 712 3.98 -27.23 1.44
CA GLY A 712 4.79 -28.43 1.31
C GLY A 712 4.98 -29.13 2.66
N PRO A 713 5.90 -30.07 2.78
CA PRO A 713 6.28 -30.66 4.07
C PRO A 713 6.62 -29.56 5.08
N PHE A 714 6.15 -29.69 6.33
CA PHE A 714 6.28 -28.59 7.33
C PHE A 714 7.73 -28.25 7.65
N TRP A 715 8.68 -29.14 7.40
CA TRP A 715 10.13 -28.93 7.56
C TRP A 715 10.82 -28.26 6.36
N SER A 716 10.08 -27.94 5.29
CA SER A 716 10.64 -27.42 4.03
C SER A 716 11.21 -26.00 4.15
N SER A 717 10.87 -25.25 5.19
CA SER A 717 11.45 -23.94 5.47
C SER A 717 11.76 -23.75 6.96
N ARG A 718 12.73 -22.88 7.27
CA ARG A 718 13.10 -22.59 8.66
C ARG A 718 12.10 -21.57 9.26
N PRO A 719 11.53 -21.86 10.45
CA PRO A 719 10.73 -20.89 11.18
C PRO A 719 11.56 -19.68 11.63
N ALA A 720 10.91 -18.53 11.81
CA ALA A 720 11.58 -17.37 12.39
C ALA A 720 12.06 -17.64 13.81
N PRO A 721 13.23 -17.10 14.21
CA PRO A 721 13.74 -17.26 15.58
C PRO A 721 12.73 -16.82 16.67
N ALA A 722 11.98 -15.74 16.42
CA ALA A 722 10.96 -15.29 17.36
C ALA A 722 9.84 -16.32 17.58
N LEU A 723 9.44 -17.05 16.54
CA LEU A 723 8.44 -18.12 16.63
C LEU A 723 8.97 -19.30 17.44
N LEU A 724 10.24 -19.71 17.19
CA LEU A 724 10.89 -20.79 17.93
C LEU A 724 11.07 -20.44 19.42
N ILE A 725 11.49 -19.19 19.70
CA ILE A 725 11.65 -18.71 21.08
C ILE A 725 10.31 -18.68 21.79
N ALA A 726 9.26 -18.12 21.15
CA ALA A 726 7.93 -18.05 21.76
C ALA A 726 7.38 -19.44 22.08
N SER A 727 7.48 -20.40 21.15
CA SER A 727 7.06 -21.79 21.38
C SER A 727 7.90 -22.47 22.46
N GLY A 728 9.22 -22.29 22.46
CA GLY A 728 10.09 -22.89 23.46
C GLY A 728 9.84 -22.35 24.86
N VAL A 729 9.65 -21.04 25.00
CA VAL A 729 9.30 -20.40 26.28
C VAL A 729 7.94 -20.90 26.79
N ASP A 730 6.97 -20.98 25.90
CA ASP A 730 5.61 -21.44 26.27
C ASP A 730 5.62 -22.89 26.75
N VAL A 731 6.26 -23.81 26.01
CA VAL A 731 6.44 -25.22 26.43
C VAL A 731 7.16 -25.34 27.77
N LEU A 732 8.22 -24.55 27.97
CA LEU A 732 9.00 -24.56 29.20
C LEU A 732 8.19 -24.05 30.40
N VAL A 733 7.52 -22.91 30.25
CA VAL A 733 6.72 -22.31 31.30
C VAL A 733 5.58 -23.24 31.72
N LEU A 734 4.81 -23.75 30.75
CA LEU A 734 3.70 -24.65 31.05
C LEU A 734 4.17 -26.00 31.59
N GLY A 735 5.31 -26.50 31.11
CA GLY A 735 5.95 -27.70 31.68
C GLY A 735 6.36 -27.53 33.15
N ILE A 736 6.90 -26.37 33.51
CA ILE A 736 7.23 -26.02 34.89
C ILE A 736 5.95 -25.93 35.73
N LEU A 737 4.95 -25.18 35.28
CA LEU A 737 3.66 -25.02 35.99
C LEU A 737 3.00 -26.39 36.25
N ALA A 738 2.98 -27.27 35.24
CA ALA A 738 2.42 -28.62 35.36
C ALA A 738 3.25 -29.52 36.27
N THR A 739 4.57 -29.41 36.27
CA THR A 739 5.43 -30.22 37.13
C THR A 739 5.24 -29.89 38.60
N PHE A 740 5.17 -28.61 38.93
CA PHE A 740 5.01 -28.14 40.29
C PHE A 740 3.55 -28.02 40.74
N GLY A 741 2.58 -28.34 39.91
CA GLY A 741 1.16 -28.29 40.24
C GLY A 741 0.64 -26.88 40.48
N ILE A 742 1.20 -25.88 39.77
CA ILE A 742 0.77 -24.49 39.90
C ILE A 742 -0.43 -24.26 38.97
N LEU A 743 -1.56 -23.88 39.51
CA LEU A 743 -2.85 -23.67 38.82
C LEU A 743 -3.46 -24.93 38.19
N MET A 744 -2.86 -26.08 38.35
CA MET A 744 -3.28 -27.37 37.78
C MET A 744 -2.76 -28.53 38.64
N ALA A 745 -3.26 -29.74 38.41
CA ALA A 745 -2.73 -30.91 39.10
C ALA A 745 -1.28 -31.22 38.66
N PRO A 746 -0.39 -31.65 39.54
CA PRO A 746 0.99 -31.96 39.21
C PRO A 746 1.08 -33.18 38.27
N VAL A 747 1.96 -33.07 37.27
CA VAL A 747 2.23 -34.11 36.29
C VAL A 747 3.73 -34.40 36.27
N SER A 748 4.11 -35.67 36.26
CA SER A 748 5.52 -36.08 36.16
C SER A 748 6.17 -35.54 34.89
N PRO A 749 7.42 -34.99 34.94
CA PRO A 749 8.17 -34.57 33.75
C PRO A 749 8.30 -35.63 32.67
N ILE A 750 8.32 -36.93 33.08
CA ILE A 750 8.36 -38.05 32.11
C ILE A 750 7.11 -38.09 31.24
N ILE A 751 5.92 -37.82 31.83
CA ILE A 751 4.65 -37.76 31.07
C ILE A 751 4.67 -36.58 30.12
N ILE A 752 5.21 -35.41 30.54
CA ILE A 752 5.32 -34.24 29.70
C ILE A 752 6.23 -34.52 28.49
N VAL A 753 7.39 -35.15 28.71
CA VAL A 753 8.32 -35.52 27.62
C VAL A 753 7.68 -36.56 26.69
N ALA A 754 6.99 -37.57 27.24
CA ALA A 754 6.27 -38.54 26.43
C ALA A 754 5.17 -37.89 25.59
N LEU A 755 4.44 -36.95 26.15
CA LEU A 755 3.41 -36.21 25.44
C LEU A 755 3.99 -35.37 24.28
N LEU A 756 5.12 -34.67 24.50
CA LEU A 756 5.84 -33.96 23.46
C LEU A 756 6.29 -34.90 22.33
N ALA A 757 6.79 -36.09 22.68
CA ALA A 757 7.18 -37.10 21.68
C ALA A 757 5.98 -37.63 20.88
N ILE A 758 4.82 -37.87 21.54
CA ILE A 758 3.56 -38.24 20.87
C ILE A 758 3.12 -37.14 19.89
N VAL A 759 3.10 -35.90 20.33
CA VAL A 759 2.71 -34.76 19.51
C VAL A 759 3.67 -34.58 18.32
N ALA A 760 4.97 -34.71 18.54
CA ALA A 760 5.94 -34.64 17.45
C ALA A 760 5.76 -35.77 16.41
N GLY A 761 5.54 -36.98 16.85
CA GLY A 761 5.25 -38.12 15.98
C GLY A 761 3.94 -37.97 15.21
N ALA A 762 2.90 -37.49 15.90
CA ALA A 762 1.61 -37.17 15.28
C ALA A 762 1.73 -36.05 14.24
N ALA A 763 2.52 -35.03 14.52
CA ALA A 763 2.77 -33.94 13.57
C ALA A 763 3.37 -34.46 12.25
N VAL A 764 4.35 -35.37 12.33
CA VAL A 764 4.96 -35.99 11.13
C VAL A 764 3.93 -36.83 10.38
N ALA A 765 3.11 -37.60 11.07
CA ALA A 765 2.08 -38.47 10.46
C ALA A 765 0.97 -37.63 9.80
N LEU A 766 0.47 -36.61 10.50
CA LEU A 766 -0.62 -35.75 10.03
C LEU A 766 -0.17 -34.76 8.94
N ASP A 767 1.13 -34.61 8.71
CA ASP A 767 1.61 -33.77 7.60
C ASP A 767 1.13 -34.28 6.23
N ARG A 768 0.94 -35.61 6.07
CA ARG A 768 0.35 -36.19 4.87
C ARG A 768 -1.12 -35.78 4.69
N LEU A 769 -1.89 -35.77 5.78
CA LEU A 769 -3.28 -35.29 5.78
C LEU A 769 -3.33 -33.80 5.38
N LYS A 770 -2.43 -32.98 5.89
CA LYS A 770 -2.29 -31.59 5.50
C LYS A 770 -2.04 -31.44 3.99
N LEU A 771 -1.05 -32.15 3.46
CA LEU A 771 -0.72 -32.11 2.04
C LEU A 771 -1.91 -32.52 1.16
N TRP A 772 -2.66 -33.54 1.57
CA TRP A 772 -3.90 -33.94 0.91
C TRP A 772 -4.96 -32.84 0.97
N ALA A 773 -5.21 -32.25 2.15
CA ALA A 773 -6.20 -31.20 2.34
C ALA A 773 -5.88 -29.95 1.51
N PHE A 774 -4.62 -29.54 1.45
CA PHE A 774 -4.20 -28.41 0.60
C PHE A 774 -4.36 -28.71 -0.89
N ARG A 775 -4.05 -29.92 -1.35
CA ARG A 775 -4.21 -30.32 -2.76
C ARG A 775 -5.68 -30.32 -3.17
N THR A 776 -6.54 -30.93 -2.38
CA THR A 776 -7.97 -31.04 -2.68
C THR A 776 -8.73 -29.73 -2.59
N SER A 777 -8.30 -28.83 -1.70
CA SER A 777 -8.91 -27.49 -1.58
C SER A 777 -8.52 -26.52 -2.69
N GLY A 778 -7.48 -26.81 -3.47
CA GLY A 778 -6.98 -25.91 -4.50
C GLY A 778 -6.31 -24.62 -3.94
N ILE A 779 -5.97 -24.61 -2.65
CA ILE A 779 -5.20 -23.50 -2.03
C ILE A 779 -3.72 -23.55 -2.43
N VAL A 780 -3.30 -24.60 -3.15
CA VAL A 780 -1.92 -24.76 -3.64
C VAL A 780 -1.71 -23.83 -4.84
N THR A 781 -1.13 -22.65 -4.58
CA THR A 781 -0.51 -21.86 -5.63
C THR A 781 0.97 -22.25 -5.72
N ALA A 782 1.51 -22.36 -6.95
CA ALA A 782 2.94 -22.54 -7.16
C ALA A 782 3.73 -21.47 -6.39
N THR A 783 4.86 -21.85 -5.80
CA THR A 783 5.78 -20.88 -5.17
C THR A 783 6.80 -20.43 -6.20
N VAL A 784 7.11 -19.14 -6.24
CA VAL A 784 8.19 -18.62 -7.08
C VAL A 784 9.51 -19.28 -6.66
N GLY A 785 10.21 -19.93 -7.60
CA GLY A 785 11.50 -20.59 -7.39
C GLY A 785 11.45 -22.04 -6.89
N GLY A 786 10.27 -22.67 -6.82
CA GLY A 786 10.12 -24.10 -6.55
C GLY A 786 9.83 -24.86 -7.85
N THR A 787 10.76 -25.69 -8.31
CA THR A 787 10.45 -26.70 -9.33
C THR A 787 9.28 -27.56 -8.85
N THR A 788 8.19 -27.53 -9.58
CA THR A 788 7.09 -28.50 -9.43
C THR A 788 7.64 -29.86 -9.82
N THR A 789 8.12 -30.65 -8.86
CA THR A 789 8.21 -32.09 -9.06
C THR A 789 6.81 -32.65 -8.97
N GLY A 790 6.34 -33.23 -10.08
CA GLY A 790 5.02 -33.81 -10.34
C GLY A 790 4.54 -34.81 -9.32
#